data_02d41642743f89193b76828c73d617d5
#
_entry.id   02d41642743f89193b76828c73d617d5
#
_cell.length_a   1.000
_cell.length_b   1.000
_cell.length_c   1.000
_cell.angle_alpha   90.00
_cell.angle_beta   90.00
_cell.angle_gamma   90.00
#
_symmetry.space_group_name_H-M   'P 1'
#
loop_
_entity.id
_entity.type
_entity.pdbx_description
1 polymer ?
#
loop_
_entity_poly.entity_id
_entity_poly.type
_entity_poly.pdbx_seq_one_letter_code
_entity_poly.pdbx_strand_id
1 'polypeptide(L)'
;MKKLSSLLSLPIFLLAFVFAQTVSAQAPNADQPIPNDTAVRTGTLPNGMKYYIKRNVKPEKRAEFRLAVNAGSVLENDDQQGLAHFNEHMAFNGTKNFAHNDIVNFLELSGVKFGADLNAYTSFDETVYMIQIPTDSEKIFNKGIQILEDWAHNLSFDSIEVDKERGVVISERRLGLGAFQRMQAQYWPIMFQGSRYADRIPIGKLDILENCKHSTLKQFYKDWYRPELMAIIAVGDFDVNKVEKMIKDKFSAIPANPNPRPRQFYDVPDTKNLLIAKATDKEDPYNIIELVYKHSKEHSRTMGDMKREITKQLFSGMLNSRLQELQKGPNPPFLFAAAGIDGLVRTKDAFTGFAYVNDMGIKGGIQALVAECERAKRFGFTSTELDRQKKDLLCQAEQLLKEKDKTESKVYISDYVDDYLNNEPVFSIQFFYDYCKNDLGAITLDDVNQVSKDWITNNGENAVIVIQAPNKDSALIPSDDSIRYIFNSVQKKDLKPYVDKVTDKPLMANMPTPGKVVNEKEIKELGITEWTLANGVKVVVKSTDFKNDEIVFNAYRWGGTSLYPKKDYMSASNAAPIVDESGVGEFNSTSLEKMLTGKIVSVSPSIGELTEGFSGKCSPQDLETEMQLINLYFTRPRKDDTAFEAYMMQRKGLVENRSSDPASVFGDTVSAVMSSHNYRRRPVTTSTLNEIDLNKAFEIYKQRFADAGGYTFFFVGSFNAEQLKPLVETYIGSLPAKETAPMWKDVGIVSPKGLINKTVVKGKEPKATVEVIFSGPFEYNRKNRMDMFALSSLLSIKLREELREEMSGVYGVYANGAGTHYPKQEYKFTVYFGCAPERTEELLTAAFKEIDSVKTFGCTDVNLQKIKETMKRQREVDLKDNTFWLNAISQNYQNNENILDLLDFNKYVDGITSDDFKRLANQYFNMKNYAKFVLMPEKQ
;
A
#
# COMPACT_ATOMS: atom_id res chain seq x y z
N MET A 1 -5.71 96.30 3.43
CA MET A 1 -6.98 97.02 3.06
C MET A 1 -7.90 96.04 2.35
N LYS A 2 -9.09 95.93 2.92
CA LYS A 2 -10.39 95.57 2.25
C LYS A 2 -10.46 94.22 1.57
N LYS A 3 -11.20 93.25 2.18
CA LYS A 3 -12.71 93.07 2.22
C LYS A 3 -13.10 91.98 1.22
N LEU A 4 -13.57 90.97 1.79
CA LEU A 4 -14.93 90.30 1.68
C LEU A 4 -15.43 90.00 0.27
N SER A 5 -15.71 88.68 0.05
CA SER A 5 -17.05 88.10 0.15
C SER A 5 -17.10 86.64 -0.28
N SER A 6 -17.65 85.94 0.62
CA SER A 6 -18.38 84.72 0.55
C SER A 6 -19.01 84.36 -0.79
N LEU A 7 -18.96 83.07 -1.20
CA LEU A 7 -20.13 82.29 -1.69
C LEU A 7 -19.87 80.82 -1.59
N LEU A 8 -20.78 80.13 -0.94
CA LEU A 8 -20.91 78.68 -0.81
C LEU A 8 -20.95 78.03 -2.17
N SER A 9 -20.17 76.95 -2.34
CA SER A 9 -20.49 75.89 -3.32
C SER A 9 -20.35 74.56 -2.64
N LEU A 10 -21.48 73.94 -2.33
CA LEU A 10 -21.60 72.55 -1.94
C LEU A 10 -21.00 71.63 -3.03
N PRO A 11 -20.18 70.65 -2.74
CA PRO A 11 -19.99 69.52 -3.62
C PRO A 11 -21.08 68.48 -3.33
N ILE A 12 -21.84 68.15 -4.33
CA ILE A 12 -22.75 67.01 -4.42
C ILE A 12 -21.90 65.73 -4.36
N PHE A 13 -21.93 65.05 -3.20
CA PHE A 13 -21.43 63.69 -3.09
C PHE A 13 -22.41 62.75 -3.83
N LEU A 14 -22.06 62.35 -5.04
CA LEU A 14 -22.67 61.21 -5.69
C LEU A 14 -22.23 59.95 -4.96
N LEU A 15 -23.09 59.44 -4.06
CA LEU A 15 -22.97 58.07 -3.53
C LEU A 15 -23.25 57.09 -4.69
N ALA A 16 -22.19 56.64 -5.34
CA ALA A 16 -22.24 55.45 -6.14
C ALA A 16 -22.41 54.25 -5.20
N PHE A 17 -23.63 53.79 -4.99
CA PHE A 17 -23.93 52.48 -4.46
C PHE A 17 -23.40 51.45 -5.44
N VAL A 18 -22.16 50.97 -5.23
CA VAL A 18 -21.71 49.75 -5.84
C VAL A 18 -22.49 48.62 -5.16
N PHE A 19 -23.56 48.18 -5.81
CA PHE A 19 -24.12 46.87 -5.52
C PHE A 19 -23.06 45.85 -5.83
N ALA A 20 -22.28 45.47 -4.81
CA ALA A 20 -21.60 44.18 -4.85
C ALA A 20 -22.71 43.12 -4.89
N GLN A 21 -23.06 42.66 -6.09
CA GLN A 21 -23.79 41.43 -6.22
C GLN A 21 -22.84 40.36 -5.66
N THR A 22 -23.05 40.00 -4.41
CA THR A 22 -22.63 38.70 -3.93
C THR A 22 -23.35 37.71 -4.81
N VAL A 23 -22.64 37.18 -5.81
CA VAL A 23 -23.06 35.97 -6.46
C VAL A 23 -23.03 34.90 -5.36
N SER A 24 -24.14 34.75 -4.67
CA SER A 24 -24.40 33.58 -3.85
C SER A 24 -24.40 32.46 -4.85
N ALA A 25 -23.32 31.65 -4.87
CA ALA A 25 -23.31 30.41 -5.62
C ALA A 25 -24.52 29.61 -5.08
N GLN A 26 -25.54 29.51 -5.91
CA GLN A 26 -26.72 28.75 -5.56
C GLN A 26 -26.26 27.31 -5.45
N ALA A 27 -26.46 26.68 -4.31
CA ALA A 27 -26.07 25.26 -4.12
C ALA A 27 -26.61 24.45 -5.30
N PRO A 28 -25.80 23.51 -5.86
CA PRO A 28 -26.23 22.70 -6.98
C PRO A 28 -27.59 22.06 -6.68
N ASN A 29 -28.46 22.00 -7.71
CA ASN A 29 -29.72 21.28 -7.56
C ASN A 29 -29.41 19.82 -7.22
N ALA A 30 -29.91 19.32 -6.10
CA ALA A 30 -29.62 17.98 -5.60
C ALA A 30 -29.93 16.87 -6.62
N ASP A 31 -30.96 17.07 -7.45
CA ASP A 31 -31.37 16.10 -8.49
C ASP A 31 -30.53 16.22 -9.78
N GLN A 32 -29.65 17.20 -9.89
CA GLN A 32 -28.78 17.35 -11.05
C GLN A 32 -27.82 16.17 -11.15
N PRO A 33 -27.69 15.52 -12.33
CA PRO A 33 -26.70 14.46 -12.50
C PRO A 33 -25.27 14.96 -12.27
N ILE A 34 -24.43 14.10 -11.68
CA ILE A 34 -22.99 14.35 -11.60
C ILE A 34 -22.44 14.43 -13.03
N PRO A 35 -21.68 15.48 -13.40
CA PRO A 35 -21.11 15.59 -14.72
C PRO A 35 -20.09 14.49 -15.01
N ASN A 36 -20.29 13.76 -16.09
CA ASN A 36 -19.29 12.77 -16.54
C ASN A 36 -18.00 13.43 -17.02
N ASP A 37 -16.86 12.74 -16.83
CA ASP A 37 -15.59 13.16 -17.41
C ASP A 37 -15.65 13.10 -18.95
N THR A 38 -15.71 14.25 -19.60
CA THR A 38 -15.77 14.35 -21.06
C THR A 38 -14.50 13.88 -21.78
N ALA A 39 -13.41 13.67 -21.03
CA ALA A 39 -12.17 13.12 -21.60
C ALA A 39 -12.23 11.58 -21.76
N VAL A 40 -13.25 10.94 -21.23
CA VAL A 40 -13.50 9.50 -21.38
C VAL A 40 -14.50 9.27 -22.49
N ARG A 41 -14.11 8.48 -23.48
CA ARG A 41 -15.03 8.01 -24.51
C ARG A 41 -15.63 6.67 -24.09
N THR A 42 -16.94 6.65 -23.92
CA THR A 42 -17.69 5.45 -23.55
C THR A 42 -18.63 5.03 -24.68
N GLY A 43 -18.99 3.77 -24.72
CA GLY A 43 -19.99 3.27 -25.66
C GLY A 43 -20.37 1.83 -25.38
N THR A 44 -21.38 1.36 -26.14
CA THR A 44 -21.84 -0.02 -26.09
C THR A 44 -21.80 -0.60 -27.50
N LEU A 45 -21.19 -1.76 -27.65
CA LEU A 45 -21.10 -2.49 -28.92
C LEU A 45 -22.47 -3.13 -29.26
N PRO A 46 -22.73 -3.49 -30.54
CA PRO A 46 -23.99 -4.11 -30.94
C PRO A 46 -24.34 -5.40 -30.17
N ASN A 47 -23.36 -6.12 -29.65
CA ASN A 47 -23.53 -7.33 -28.84
C ASN A 47 -23.70 -7.07 -27.35
N GLY A 48 -23.76 -5.80 -26.91
CA GLY A 48 -24.00 -5.39 -25.52
C GLY A 48 -22.74 -5.14 -24.71
N MET A 49 -21.54 -5.44 -25.22
CA MET A 49 -20.28 -5.17 -24.50
C MET A 49 -20.06 -3.66 -24.37
N LYS A 50 -19.67 -3.19 -23.19
CA LYS A 50 -19.31 -1.79 -22.94
C LYS A 50 -17.83 -1.53 -23.21
N TYR A 51 -17.50 -0.28 -23.50
CA TYR A 51 -16.09 0.14 -23.57
C TYR A 51 -15.89 1.54 -22.99
N TYR A 52 -14.69 1.74 -22.42
CA TYR A 52 -14.18 3.01 -21.88
C TYR A 52 -12.80 3.26 -22.45
N ILE A 53 -12.57 4.46 -23.00
CA ILE A 53 -11.28 4.80 -23.60
C ILE A 53 -10.88 6.20 -23.15
N LYS A 54 -9.68 6.34 -22.57
CA LYS A 54 -9.11 7.63 -22.21
C LYS A 54 -7.67 7.72 -22.68
N ARG A 55 -7.32 8.81 -23.33
CA ARG A 55 -5.91 9.13 -23.55
C ARG A 55 -5.29 9.67 -22.27
N ASN A 56 -4.22 9.05 -21.82
CA ASN A 56 -3.35 9.52 -20.72
C ASN A 56 -1.90 9.18 -21.04
N VAL A 57 -1.00 10.16 -20.92
CA VAL A 57 0.40 10.00 -21.33
C VAL A 57 1.34 9.54 -20.19
N LYS A 58 0.80 9.15 -19.05
CA LYS A 58 1.60 8.68 -17.91
C LYS A 58 1.22 7.25 -17.51
N PRO A 59 2.20 6.33 -17.46
CA PRO A 59 3.56 6.47 -18.02
C PRO A 59 3.56 6.56 -19.56
N GLU A 60 4.57 7.27 -20.09
CA GLU A 60 4.71 7.43 -21.55
C GLU A 60 4.89 6.08 -22.26
N LYS A 61 4.38 5.98 -23.47
CA LYS A 61 4.48 4.77 -24.33
C LYS A 61 3.92 3.51 -23.66
N ARG A 62 2.92 3.65 -22.79
CA ARG A 62 2.24 2.56 -22.11
C ARG A 62 0.74 2.74 -22.21
N ALA A 63 0.03 1.64 -22.23
CA ALA A 63 -1.40 1.57 -22.10
C ALA A 63 -1.81 0.51 -21.07
N GLU A 64 -2.70 0.90 -20.20
CA GLU A 64 -3.40 0.02 -19.28
C GLU A 64 -4.67 -0.50 -19.95
N PHE A 65 -4.90 -1.80 -19.88
CA PHE A 65 -6.15 -2.40 -20.32
C PHE A 65 -6.76 -3.25 -19.20
N ARG A 66 -8.08 -3.23 -19.15
CA ARG A 66 -8.85 -4.16 -18.30
C ARG A 66 -9.92 -4.82 -19.15
N LEU A 67 -10.08 -6.11 -18.98
CA LEU A 67 -11.31 -6.82 -19.32
C LEU A 67 -12.04 -7.07 -18.00
N ALA A 68 -13.12 -6.33 -17.76
CA ALA A 68 -13.97 -6.50 -16.59
C ALA A 68 -15.16 -7.41 -16.94
N VAL A 69 -15.31 -8.49 -16.20
CA VAL A 69 -16.41 -9.46 -16.35
C VAL A 69 -17.28 -9.38 -15.10
N ASN A 70 -18.55 -9.01 -15.26
CA ASN A 70 -19.52 -8.90 -14.16
C ASN A 70 -20.03 -10.29 -13.74
N ALA A 71 -19.11 -11.19 -13.44
CA ALA A 71 -19.35 -12.54 -12.97
C ALA A 71 -18.20 -13.01 -12.08
N GLY A 72 -18.54 -13.55 -10.93
CA GLY A 72 -17.62 -14.10 -9.96
C GLY A 72 -18.22 -15.30 -9.23
N SER A 73 -17.66 -15.66 -8.09
CA SER A 73 -17.97 -16.90 -7.37
C SER A 73 -19.41 -16.99 -6.88
N VAL A 74 -20.10 -15.88 -6.65
CA VAL A 74 -21.50 -15.90 -6.19
C VAL A 74 -22.46 -16.51 -7.22
N LEU A 75 -22.06 -16.55 -8.49
CA LEU A 75 -22.84 -17.13 -9.60
C LEU A 75 -22.59 -18.63 -9.81
N GLU A 76 -21.62 -19.22 -9.12
CA GLU A 76 -21.29 -20.63 -9.21
C GLU A 76 -22.45 -21.51 -8.74
N ASN A 77 -22.68 -22.62 -9.42
CA ASN A 77 -23.50 -23.69 -8.91
C ASN A 77 -22.82 -24.41 -7.74
N ASP A 78 -23.52 -25.32 -7.05
CA ASP A 78 -22.95 -26.04 -5.91
C ASP A 78 -21.74 -26.92 -6.29
N ASP A 79 -21.74 -27.44 -7.53
CA ASP A 79 -20.66 -28.24 -8.11
C ASP A 79 -19.59 -27.42 -8.83
N GLN A 80 -19.65 -26.09 -8.72
CA GLN A 80 -18.73 -25.15 -9.38
C GLN A 80 -17.94 -24.29 -8.41
N GLN A 81 -18.02 -24.50 -7.11
CA GLN A 81 -17.38 -23.63 -6.12
C GLN A 81 -15.85 -23.62 -6.26
N GLY A 82 -15.30 -22.48 -6.71
CA GLY A 82 -13.91 -22.25 -7.05
C GLY A 82 -13.63 -22.23 -8.55
N LEU A 83 -14.65 -22.52 -9.40
CA LEU A 83 -14.43 -22.59 -10.85
C LEU A 83 -14.46 -21.21 -11.53
N ALA A 84 -15.03 -20.19 -10.90
CA ALA A 84 -14.86 -18.80 -11.35
C ALA A 84 -13.37 -18.41 -11.34
N HIS A 85 -12.70 -18.65 -10.25
CA HIS A 85 -11.28 -18.41 -10.07
C HIS A 85 -10.42 -19.34 -10.94
N PHE A 86 -10.78 -20.61 -11.05
CA PHE A 86 -10.07 -21.52 -11.95
C PHE A 86 -10.17 -21.09 -13.43
N ASN A 87 -11.31 -20.53 -13.85
CA ASN A 87 -11.43 -19.94 -15.20
C ASN A 87 -10.49 -18.74 -15.42
N GLU A 88 -10.29 -17.94 -14.39
CA GLU A 88 -9.31 -16.85 -14.42
C GLU A 88 -7.91 -17.40 -14.73
N HIS A 89 -7.46 -18.43 -14.03
CA HIS A 89 -6.17 -19.10 -14.28
C HIS A 89 -6.06 -19.63 -15.70
N MET A 90 -7.11 -20.24 -16.24
CA MET A 90 -7.12 -20.77 -17.59
C MET A 90 -6.91 -19.72 -18.69
N ALA A 91 -7.16 -18.44 -18.39
CA ALA A 91 -6.87 -17.36 -19.32
C ALA A 91 -5.38 -17.20 -19.64
N PHE A 92 -4.50 -17.67 -18.77
CA PHE A 92 -3.04 -17.63 -18.96
C PHE A 92 -2.49 -18.95 -19.55
N ASN A 93 -3.31 -20.01 -19.62
CA ASN A 93 -2.92 -21.37 -19.97
C ASN A 93 -3.45 -21.83 -21.34
N GLY A 94 -3.51 -20.91 -22.29
CA GLY A 94 -3.83 -21.19 -23.66
C GLY A 94 -5.18 -20.65 -24.12
N THR A 95 -5.13 -20.07 -25.32
CA THR A 95 -6.27 -19.54 -26.05
C THR A 95 -6.24 -20.03 -27.49
N LYS A 96 -7.22 -19.62 -28.28
CA LYS A 96 -7.27 -19.91 -29.72
C LYS A 96 -6.05 -19.44 -30.49
N ASN A 97 -5.47 -18.28 -30.11
CA ASN A 97 -4.39 -17.65 -30.84
C ASN A 97 -3.03 -17.75 -30.13
N PHE A 98 -3.00 -18.22 -28.91
CA PHE A 98 -1.80 -18.38 -28.06
C PHE A 98 -1.87 -19.75 -27.37
N ALA A 99 -0.93 -20.61 -27.69
CA ALA A 99 -0.85 -21.92 -27.09
C ALA A 99 -0.16 -21.84 -25.71
N HIS A 100 -0.55 -22.70 -24.77
CA HIS A 100 0.11 -22.87 -23.48
C HIS A 100 0.56 -21.52 -22.87
N ASN A 101 1.83 -21.33 -22.57
CA ASN A 101 2.40 -20.10 -21.95
C ASN A 101 2.76 -18.98 -22.95
N ASP A 102 2.33 -19.06 -24.21
CA ASP A 102 2.73 -18.10 -25.24
C ASP A 102 2.34 -16.66 -24.88
N ILE A 103 1.23 -16.44 -24.16
CA ILE A 103 0.82 -15.11 -23.70
C ILE A 103 1.88 -14.54 -22.75
N VAL A 104 2.26 -15.28 -21.72
CA VAL A 104 3.24 -14.84 -20.72
C VAL A 104 4.60 -14.61 -21.40
N ASN A 105 5.06 -15.56 -22.21
CA ASN A 105 6.32 -15.44 -22.94
C ASN A 105 6.36 -14.21 -23.86
N PHE A 106 5.29 -14.00 -24.63
CA PHE A 106 5.20 -12.84 -25.53
C PHE A 106 5.25 -11.51 -24.76
N LEU A 107 4.54 -11.42 -23.65
CA LEU A 107 4.49 -10.22 -22.85
C LEU A 107 5.82 -9.93 -22.16
N GLU A 108 6.48 -10.94 -21.59
CA GLU A 108 7.80 -10.80 -21.00
C GLU A 108 8.87 -10.39 -22.04
N LEU A 109 8.82 -10.92 -23.27
CA LEU A 109 9.65 -10.46 -24.36
C LEU A 109 9.41 -8.99 -24.76
N SER A 110 8.27 -8.46 -24.39
CA SER A 110 7.90 -7.06 -24.57
C SER A 110 8.24 -6.16 -23.37
N GLY A 111 8.87 -6.72 -22.33
CA GLY A 111 9.24 -6.04 -21.10
C GLY A 111 8.10 -5.89 -20.08
N VAL A 112 6.99 -6.61 -20.28
CA VAL A 112 5.86 -6.68 -19.34
C VAL A 112 6.19 -7.72 -18.27
N LYS A 113 6.00 -7.36 -17.01
CA LYS A 113 6.30 -8.25 -15.87
C LYS A 113 5.07 -9.04 -15.45
N PHE A 114 5.20 -10.36 -15.38
CA PHE A 114 4.18 -11.20 -14.79
C PHE A 114 3.98 -10.86 -13.30
N GLY A 115 2.73 -10.75 -12.87
CA GLY A 115 2.32 -10.34 -11.53
C GLY A 115 2.21 -8.81 -11.35
N ALA A 116 3.15 -8.02 -11.86
CA ALA A 116 3.14 -6.56 -11.71
C ALA A 116 2.35 -5.84 -12.81
N ASP A 117 2.57 -6.23 -14.07
CA ASP A 117 1.99 -5.57 -15.25
C ASP A 117 0.94 -6.45 -15.97
N LEU A 118 0.92 -7.74 -15.62
CA LEU A 118 0.01 -8.77 -16.13
C LEU A 118 -0.53 -9.53 -14.93
N ASN A 119 -1.83 -9.40 -14.67
CA ASN A 119 -2.49 -10.02 -13.52
C ASN A 119 -3.99 -10.19 -13.77
N ALA A 120 -4.68 -10.86 -12.87
CA ALA A 120 -6.13 -10.89 -12.80
C ALA A 120 -6.58 -11.09 -11.35
N TYR A 121 -7.86 -10.91 -11.09
CA TYR A 121 -8.47 -11.31 -9.83
C TYR A 121 -9.92 -11.75 -10.03
N THR A 122 -10.37 -12.66 -9.17
CA THR A 122 -11.75 -13.06 -9.05
C THR A 122 -12.28 -12.73 -7.66
N SER A 123 -13.42 -12.04 -7.62
CA SER A 123 -14.17 -11.72 -6.40
C SER A 123 -15.50 -12.45 -6.40
N PHE A 124 -16.38 -12.10 -5.47
CA PHE A 124 -17.75 -12.67 -5.44
C PHE A 124 -18.55 -12.37 -6.69
N ASP A 125 -18.48 -11.13 -7.18
CA ASP A 125 -19.37 -10.61 -8.22
C ASP A 125 -18.68 -10.33 -9.54
N GLU A 126 -17.36 -10.35 -9.60
CA GLU A 126 -16.58 -9.99 -10.79
C GLU A 126 -15.30 -10.80 -10.94
N THR A 127 -14.81 -10.81 -12.19
CA THR A 127 -13.44 -11.21 -12.57
C THR A 127 -12.86 -10.13 -13.44
N VAL A 128 -11.66 -9.65 -13.13
CA VAL A 128 -11.01 -8.56 -13.87
C VAL A 128 -9.61 -8.98 -14.30
N TYR A 129 -9.37 -8.93 -15.60
CA TYR A 129 -8.05 -9.18 -16.19
C TYR A 129 -7.34 -7.86 -16.45
N MET A 130 -6.05 -7.80 -16.17
CA MET A 130 -5.24 -6.60 -16.19
C MET A 130 -3.99 -6.81 -17.02
N ILE A 131 -3.72 -5.88 -17.96
CA ILE A 131 -2.50 -5.92 -18.76
C ILE A 131 -2.02 -4.51 -19.05
N GLN A 132 -0.73 -4.27 -18.82
CA GLN A 132 -0.04 -3.07 -19.30
C GLN A 132 0.74 -3.41 -20.57
N ILE A 133 0.56 -2.65 -21.64
CA ILE A 133 1.14 -2.93 -22.94
C ILE A 133 1.96 -1.73 -23.42
N PRO A 134 3.20 -1.93 -23.95
CA PRO A 134 3.93 -0.89 -24.66
C PRO A 134 3.17 -0.41 -25.90
N THR A 135 3.12 0.90 -26.12
CA THR A 135 2.43 1.54 -27.27
C THR A 135 3.39 1.96 -28.38
N ASP A 136 4.68 1.85 -28.18
CA ASP A 136 5.74 2.20 -29.14
C ASP A 136 5.98 1.12 -30.22
N SER A 137 5.29 -0.03 -30.12
CA SER A 137 5.30 -1.08 -31.12
C SER A 137 3.88 -1.47 -31.52
N GLU A 138 3.50 -1.17 -32.76
CA GLU A 138 2.17 -1.52 -33.26
C GLU A 138 1.91 -3.03 -33.23
N LYS A 139 2.95 -3.85 -33.46
CA LYS A 139 2.85 -5.31 -33.40
C LYS A 139 2.51 -5.78 -31.99
N ILE A 140 3.19 -5.23 -30.97
CA ILE A 140 2.95 -5.57 -29.56
C ILE A 140 1.55 -5.12 -29.15
N PHE A 141 1.19 -3.88 -29.50
CA PHE A 141 -0.11 -3.32 -29.19
C PHE A 141 -1.27 -4.13 -29.77
N ASN A 142 -1.19 -4.49 -31.07
CA ASN A 142 -2.21 -5.31 -31.74
C ASN A 142 -2.35 -6.71 -31.09
N LYS A 143 -1.22 -7.32 -30.69
CA LYS A 143 -1.27 -8.62 -29.99
C LYS A 143 -1.85 -8.50 -28.60
N GLY A 144 -1.61 -7.39 -27.90
CA GLY A 144 -2.24 -7.14 -26.60
C GLY A 144 -3.76 -7.05 -26.69
N ILE A 145 -4.28 -6.35 -27.69
CA ILE A 145 -5.73 -6.33 -27.96
C ILE A 145 -6.25 -7.73 -28.35
N GLN A 146 -5.44 -8.54 -29.06
CA GLN A 146 -5.80 -9.93 -29.36
C GLN A 146 -5.92 -10.79 -28.10
N ILE A 147 -5.01 -10.60 -27.12
CA ILE A 147 -5.06 -11.32 -25.84
C ILE A 147 -6.38 -11.01 -25.11
N LEU A 148 -6.79 -9.73 -25.07
CA LEU A 148 -8.05 -9.33 -24.43
C LEU A 148 -9.28 -9.95 -25.13
N GLU A 149 -9.29 -10.02 -26.47
CA GLU A 149 -10.34 -10.71 -27.24
C GLU A 149 -10.37 -12.19 -26.90
N ASP A 150 -9.19 -12.82 -26.82
CA ASP A 150 -9.11 -14.24 -26.50
C ASP A 150 -9.57 -14.53 -25.07
N TRP A 151 -9.25 -13.71 -24.11
CA TRP A 151 -9.77 -13.83 -22.75
C TRP A 151 -11.28 -13.71 -22.68
N ALA A 152 -11.84 -12.80 -23.46
CA ALA A 152 -13.28 -12.58 -23.50
C ALA A 152 -14.08 -13.76 -24.09
N HIS A 153 -13.51 -14.53 -25.05
CA HIS A 153 -14.33 -15.49 -25.81
C HIS A 153 -13.60 -16.76 -26.28
N ASN A 154 -12.26 -16.82 -26.25
CA ASN A 154 -11.49 -17.84 -26.98
C ASN A 154 -10.58 -18.68 -26.09
N LEU A 155 -10.91 -18.93 -24.81
CA LEU A 155 -10.11 -19.82 -23.97
C LEU A 155 -10.17 -21.25 -24.52
N SER A 156 -9.03 -21.92 -24.64
CA SER A 156 -8.92 -23.24 -25.25
C SER A 156 -9.41 -24.37 -24.33
N PHE A 157 -9.12 -24.25 -23.02
CA PHE A 157 -9.36 -25.33 -22.05
C PHE A 157 -8.76 -26.67 -22.49
N ASP A 158 -7.51 -26.64 -22.92
CA ASP A 158 -6.81 -27.89 -23.22
C ASP A 158 -6.81 -28.78 -21.99
N SER A 159 -7.06 -30.07 -22.18
CA SER A 159 -7.24 -30.99 -21.06
C SER A 159 -5.97 -31.17 -20.23
N ILE A 160 -4.80 -31.15 -20.88
CA ILE A 160 -3.51 -31.29 -20.20
C ILE A 160 -3.25 -30.04 -19.38
N GLU A 161 -3.49 -28.87 -19.95
CA GLU A 161 -3.28 -27.58 -19.24
C GLU A 161 -4.27 -27.38 -18.09
N VAL A 162 -5.54 -27.81 -18.23
CA VAL A 162 -6.50 -27.80 -17.12
C VAL A 162 -6.01 -28.66 -15.96
N ASP A 163 -5.49 -29.88 -16.24
CA ASP A 163 -5.04 -30.78 -15.18
C ASP A 163 -3.73 -30.29 -14.54
N LYS A 164 -2.81 -29.67 -15.30
CA LYS A 164 -1.63 -29.00 -14.76
C LYS A 164 -2.04 -27.82 -13.86
N GLU A 165 -2.85 -26.92 -14.35
CA GLU A 165 -3.25 -25.69 -13.62
C GLU A 165 -4.09 -26.00 -12.38
N ARG A 166 -4.83 -27.10 -12.37
CA ARG A 166 -5.50 -27.63 -11.17
C ARG A 166 -4.53 -27.74 -9.99
N GLY A 167 -3.33 -28.28 -10.22
CA GLY A 167 -2.28 -28.37 -9.20
C GLY A 167 -1.84 -26.99 -8.68
N VAL A 168 -1.76 -26.01 -9.56
CA VAL A 168 -1.40 -24.62 -9.21
C VAL A 168 -2.49 -23.96 -8.35
N VAL A 169 -3.76 -24.06 -8.76
CA VAL A 169 -4.91 -23.53 -8.00
C VAL A 169 -5.01 -24.18 -6.61
N ILE A 170 -4.80 -25.50 -6.52
CA ILE A 170 -4.78 -26.22 -5.23
C ILE A 170 -3.59 -25.75 -4.38
N SER A 171 -2.43 -25.50 -5.00
CA SER A 171 -1.26 -24.97 -4.29
C SER A 171 -1.51 -23.56 -3.76
N GLU A 172 -2.13 -22.68 -4.55
CA GLU A 172 -2.54 -21.35 -4.11
C GLU A 172 -3.50 -21.42 -2.93
N ARG A 173 -4.57 -22.21 -3.06
CA ARG A 173 -5.51 -22.44 -1.97
C ARG A 173 -4.80 -22.91 -0.70
N ARG A 174 -3.89 -23.88 -0.82
CA ARG A 174 -3.09 -24.39 0.31
C ARG A 174 -2.25 -23.29 0.97
N LEU A 175 -1.58 -22.46 0.18
CA LEU A 175 -0.76 -21.37 0.70
C LEU A 175 -1.61 -20.28 1.37
N GLY A 176 -2.79 -20.00 0.84
CA GLY A 176 -3.75 -19.07 1.43
C GLY A 176 -4.36 -19.55 2.74
N LEU A 177 -4.37 -20.87 3.03
CA LEU A 177 -4.91 -21.38 4.28
C LEU A 177 -4.06 -20.94 5.49
N GLY A 178 -4.76 -20.58 6.57
CA GLY A 178 -4.14 -20.13 7.82
C GLY A 178 -5.20 -19.76 8.87
N ALA A 179 -4.78 -19.16 9.96
CA ALA A 179 -5.67 -18.72 11.03
C ALA A 179 -6.79 -17.82 10.50
N PHE A 180 -6.43 -16.84 9.66
CA PHE A 180 -7.40 -15.88 9.11
C PHE A 180 -8.54 -16.59 8.35
N GLN A 181 -8.23 -17.49 7.40
CA GLN A 181 -9.24 -18.19 6.62
C GLN A 181 -10.07 -19.15 7.48
N ARG A 182 -9.45 -19.81 8.46
CA ARG A 182 -10.18 -20.67 9.38
C ARG A 182 -11.14 -19.88 10.28
N MET A 183 -10.76 -18.68 10.71
CA MET A 183 -11.63 -17.80 11.48
C MET A 183 -12.72 -17.19 10.59
N GLN A 184 -12.39 -16.76 9.38
CA GLN A 184 -13.36 -16.29 8.41
C GLN A 184 -14.46 -17.33 8.15
N ALA A 185 -14.11 -18.59 8.01
CA ALA A 185 -15.06 -19.69 7.87
C ALA A 185 -15.98 -19.86 9.11
N GLN A 186 -15.58 -19.38 10.30
CA GLN A 186 -16.41 -19.39 11.50
C GLN A 186 -17.39 -18.22 11.55
N TYR A 187 -16.97 -17.00 11.19
CA TYR A 187 -17.81 -15.81 11.37
C TYR A 187 -18.58 -15.37 10.12
N TRP A 188 -18.14 -15.67 8.91
CA TRP A 188 -18.84 -15.29 7.68
C TRP A 188 -20.26 -15.88 7.56
N PRO A 189 -20.53 -17.15 7.91
CA PRO A 189 -21.88 -17.68 7.91
C PRO A 189 -22.85 -16.91 8.80
N ILE A 190 -22.36 -16.24 9.85
CA ILE A 190 -23.14 -15.39 10.74
C ILE A 190 -23.29 -13.99 10.13
N MET A 191 -22.19 -13.39 9.65
CA MET A 191 -22.19 -12.06 9.04
C MET A 191 -23.08 -11.99 7.82
N PHE A 192 -23.01 -12.99 6.94
CA PHE A 192 -23.78 -13.11 5.70
C PHE A 192 -24.96 -14.09 5.79
N GLN A 193 -25.52 -14.25 6.99
CA GLN A 193 -26.60 -15.19 7.26
C GLN A 193 -27.75 -15.05 6.25
N GLY A 194 -28.12 -16.17 5.60
CA GLY A 194 -29.21 -16.21 4.63
C GLY A 194 -28.84 -15.73 3.22
N SER A 195 -27.57 -15.41 2.97
CA SER A 195 -27.06 -15.01 1.65
C SER A 195 -26.07 -16.03 1.09
N ARG A 196 -25.93 -16.06 -0.23
CA ARG A 196 -24.92 -16.89 -0.91
C ARG A 196 -23.48 -16.44 -0.62
N TYR A 197 -23.25 -15.20 -0.26
CA TYR A 197 -21.92 -14.73 0.15
C TYR A 197 -21.33 -15.51 1.32
N ALA A 198 -22.18 -16.17 2.13
CA ALA A 198 -21.73 -16.98 3.25
C ALA A 198 -20.90 -18.21 2.84
N ASP A 199 -21.11 -18.76 1.63
CA ASP A 199 -20.51 -20.03 1.20
C ASP A 199 -19.93 -20.04 -0.23
N ARG A 200 -19.83 -18.87 -0.87
CA ARG A 200 -19.28 -18.71 -2.24
C ARG A 200 -17.92 -18.02 -2.24
N ILE A 201 -17.02 -18.43 -1.34
CA ILE A 201 -15.66 -17.89 -1.28
C ILE A 201 -14.93 -18.18 -2.60
N PRO A 202 -14.29 -17.17 -3.25
CA PRO A 202 -13.71 -17.32 -4.60
C PRO A 202 -12.72 -18.47 -4.75
N ILE A 203 -11.87 -18.72 -3.73
CA ILE A 203 -10.87 -19.81 -3.77
C ILE A 203 -11.52 -21.22 -3.80
N GLY A 204 -12.81 -21.33 -3.48
CA GLY A 204 -13.60 -22.53 -3.60
C GLY A 204 -13.29 -23.66 -2.65
N LYS A 205 -13.88 -24.83 -2.97
CA LYS A 205 -13.78 -26.06 -2.17
C LYS A 205 -12.77 -27.01 -2.79
N LEU A 206 -11.95 -27.64 -1.93
CA LEU A 206 -10.87 -28.53 -2.36
C LEU A 206 -11.40 -29.73 -3.16
N ASP A 207 -12.46 -30.38 -2.66
CA ASP A 207 -13.08 -31.56 -3.30
C ASP A 207 -13.60 -31.26 -4.71
N ILE A 208 -14.11 -30.03 -4.94
CA ILE A 208 -14.56 -29.59 -6.26
C ILE A 208 -13.35 -29.32 -7.15
N LEU A 209 -12.35 -28.60 -6.65
CA LEU A 209 -11.14 -28.30 -7.40
C LEU A 209 -10.42 -29.59 -7.83
N GLU A 210 -10.32 -30.58 -6.96
CA GLU A 210 -9.66 -31.87 -7.26
C GLU A 210 -10.43 -32.72 -8.29
N ASN A 211 -11.78 -32.70 -8.26
CA ASN A 211 -12.60 -33.68 -8.96
C ASN A 211 -13.49 -33.09 -10.06
N CYS A 212 -13.51 -31.76 -10.25
CA CYS A 212 -14.35 -31.13 -11.26
C CYS A 212 -14.03 -31.63 -12.67
N LYS A 213 -15.08 -31.89 -13.44
CA LYS A 213 -14.94 -32.27 -14.86
C LYS A 213 -14.55 -31.03 -15.67
N HIS A 214 -13.72 -31.23 -16.70
CA HIS A 214 -13.40 -30.14 -17.65
C HIS A 214 -14.66 -29.50 -18.25
N SER A 215 -15.72 -30.28 -18.48
CA SER A 215 -16.98 -29.77 -18.97
C SER A 215 -17.69 -28.84 -17.99
N THR A 216 -17.58 -29.07 -16.69
CA THR A 216 -18.17 -28.21 -15.65
C THR A 216 -17.42 -26.87 -15.56
N LEU A 217 -16.09 -26.88 -15.70
CA LEU A 217 -15.26 -25.69 -15.79
C LEU A 217 -15.61 -24.86 -17.03
N LYS A 218 -15.65 -25.51 -18.20
CA LYS A 218 -16.07 -24.86 -19.47
C LYS A 218 -17.50 -24.31 -19.42
N GLN A 219 -18.40 -24.94 -18.66
CA GLN A 219 -19.78 -24.48 -18.55
C GLN A 219 -19.88 -23.14 -17.83
N PHE A 220 -19.09 -22.90 -16.77
CA PHE A 220 -19.04 -21.61 -16.10
C PHE A 220 -18.62 -20.49 -17.08
N TYR A 221 -17.56 -20.72 -17.86
CA TYR A 221 -17.11 -19.75 -18.86
C TYR A 221 -18.21 -19.46 -19.90
N LYS A 222 -18.86 -20.48 -20.45
CA LYS A 222 -19.95 -20.33 -21.43
C LYS A 222 -21.17 -19.59 -20.87
N ASP A 223 -21.48 -19.79 -19.58
CA ASP A 223 -22.62 -19.16 -18.95
C ASP A 223 -22.38 -17.67 -18.68
N TRP A 224 -21.17 -17.28 -18.36
CA TRP A 224 -20.91 -15.97 -17.76
C TRP A 224 -19.97 -15.07 -18.54
N TYR A 225 -19.08 -15.60 -19.42
CA TYR A 225 -18.23 -14.78 -20.29
C TYR A 225 -19.00 -14.40 -21.58
N ARG A 226 -19.85 -13.41 -21.43
CA ARG A 226 -20.77 -12.95 -22.49
C ARG A 226 -20.65 -11.44 -22.66
N PRO A 227 -20.74 -10.93 -23.90
CA PRO A 227 -20.52 -9.53 -24.21
C PRO A 227 -21.27 -8.56 -23.28
N GLU A 228 -22.56 -8.81 -23.01
CA GLU A 228 -23.38 -7.92 -22.18
C GLU A 228 -23.01 -7.93 -20.68
N LEU A 229 -22.17 -8.84 -20.24
CA LEU A 229 -21.59 -8.88 -18.90
C LEU A 229 -20.12 -8.46 -18.87
N MET A 230 -19.61 -7.85 -19.95
CA MET A 230 -18.20 -7.48 -20.05
C MET A 230 -18.00 -6.03 -20.45
N ALA A 231 -16.89 -5.47 -20.03
CA ALA A 231 -16.39 -4.19 -20.50
C ALA A 231 -14.91 -4.28 -20.86
N ILE A 232 -14.53 -3.60 -21.95
CA ILE A 232 -13.14 -3.31 -22.29
C ILE A 232 -12.83 -1.89 -21.88
N ILE A 233 -11.80 -1.73 -21.06
CA ILE A 233 -11.36 -0.46 -20.53
C ILE A 233 -9.93 -0.22 -20.97
N ALA A 234 -9.64 0.94 -21.55
CA ALA A 234 -8.34 1.31 -22.10
C ALA A 234 -7.95 2.71 -21.66
N VAL A 235 -6.82 2.85 -20.98
CA VAL A 235 -6.26 4.14 -20.58
C VAL A 235 -4.77 4.17 -20.93
N GLY A 236 -4.31 5.14 -21.70
CA GLY A 236 -2.89 5.15 -22.02
C GLY A 236 -2.47 6.17 -23.09
N ASP A 237 -1.20 6.10 -23.45
CA ASP A 237 -0.60 6.97 -24.46
C ASP A 237 -0.81 6.39 -25.87
N PHE A 238 -2.00 6.64 -26.41
CA PHE A 238 -2.44 6.16 -27.72
C PHE A 238 -3.45 7.10 -28.37
N ASP A 239 -3.73 6.87 -29.66
CA ASP A 239 -4.82 7.53 -30.37
C ASP A 239 -6.17 6.87 -30.01
N VAL A 240 -7.09 7.65 -29.45
CA VAL A 240 -8.40 7.19 -29.00
C VAL A 240 -9.24 6.64 -30.17
N ASN A 241 -9.19 7.26 -31.37
CA ASN A 241 -9.99 6.82 -32.51
C ASN A 241 -9.48 5.48 -33.05
N LYS A 242 -8.14 5.29 -33.06
CA LYS A 242 -7.53 4.02 -33.45
C LYS A 242 -7.95 2.90 -32.51
N VAL A 243 -7.86 3.14 -31.20
CA VAL A 243 -8.22 2.13 -30.17
C VAL A 243 -9.71 1.82 -30.22
N GLU A 244 -10.57 2.83 -30.35
CA GLU A 244 -12.02 2.61 -30.48
C GLU A 244 -12.36 1.76 -31.71
N LYS A 245 -11.71 2.06 -32.85
CA LYS A 245 -11.91 1.25 -34.05
C LYS A 245 -11.47 -0.20 -33.84
N MET A 246 -10.32 -0.42 -33.20
CA MET A 246 -9.84 -1.79 -32.90
C MET A 246 -10.80 -2.54 -31.98
N ILE A 247 -11.32 -1.86 -30.95
CA ILE A 247 -12.32 -2.46 -30.05
C ILE A 247 -13.59 -2.82 -30.85
N LYS A 248 -14.11 -1.90 -31.66
CA LYS A 248 -15.30 -2.17 -32.49
C LYS A 248 -15.08 -3.32 -33.48
N ASP A 249 -13.96 -3.34 -34.17
CA ASP A 249 -13.66 -4.36 -35.16
C ASP A 249 -13.53 -5.77 -34.55
N LYS A 250 -12.88 -5.89 -33.39
CA LYS A 250 -12.61 -7.19 -32.76
C LYS A 250 -13.76 -7.69 -31.88
N PHE A 251 -14.22 -6.87 -30.96
CA PHE A 251 -15.15 -7.30 -29.92
C PHE A 251 -16.61 -7.31 -30.37
N SER A 252 -16.99 -6.55 -31.41
CA SER A 252 -18.35 -6.66 -31.95
C SER A 252 -18.64 -8.00 -32.63
N ALA A 253 -17.59 -8.72 -33.05
CA ALA A 253 -17.73 -10.03 -33.68
C ALA A 253 -17.99 -11.17 -32.67
N ILE A 254 -17.80 -10.92 -31.38
CA ILE A 254 -18.09 -11.90 -30.33
C ILE A 254 -19.59 -12.18 -30.32
N PRO A 255 -20.02 -13.44 -30.51
CA PRO A 255 -21.44 -13.75 -30.61
C PRO A 255 -22.18 -13.55 -29.29
N ALA A 256 -23.35 -12.94 -29.35
CA ALA A 256 -24.25 -12.88 -28.20
C ALA A 256 -24.83 -14.28 -27.92
N ASN A 257 -25.03 -14.62 -26.64
CA ASN A 257 -25.70 -15.86 -26.28
C ASN A 257 -27.22 -15.72 -26.56
N PRO A 258 -27.83 -16.57 -27.40
CA PRO A 258 -29.25 -16.44 -27.73
C PRO A 258 -30.19 -16.76 -26.55
N ASN A 259 -29.75 -17.55 -25.60
CA ASN A 259 -30.50 -17.91 -24.40
C ASN A 259 -29.62 -17.71 -23.14
N PRO A 260 -29.38 -16.46 -22.76
CA PRO A 260 -28.46 -16.16 -21.68
C PRO A 260 -29.07 -16.54 -20.32
N ARG A 261 -28.31 -17.21 -19.49
CA ARG A 261 -28.66 -17.41 -18.09
C ARG A 261 -28.77 -16.04 -17.40
N PRO A 262 -29.90 -15.73 -16.67
CA PRO A 262 -30.05 -14.45 -15.99
C PRO A 262 -28.92 -14.22 -14.95
N ARG A 263 -28.27 -13.07 -14.97
CA ARG A 263 -27.35 -12.63 -13.92
C ARG A 263 -28.19 -12.14 -12.74
N GLN A 264 -28.18 -12.91 -11.66
CA GLN A 264 -28.88 -12.58 -10.42
C GLN A 264 -27.97 -11.82 -9.47
N PHE A 265 -28.54 -10.86 -8.75
CA PHE A 265 -27.90 -10.20 -7.60
C PHE A 265 -28.43 -10.86 -6.33
N TYR A 266 -27.52 -11.19 -5.44
CA TYR A 266 -27.85 -11.84 -4.17
C TYR A 266 -27.71 -10.81 -3.05
N ASP A 267 -28.76 -10.70 -2.23
CA ASP A 267 -28.77 -9.77 -1.11
C ASP A 267 -28.30 -10.45 0.18
N VAL A 268 -27.91 -9.64 1.16
CA VAL A 268 -27.70 -10.06 2.55
C VAL A 268 -28.91 -9.61 3.35
N PRO A 269 -29.72 -10.53 3.87
CA PRO A 269 -30.96 -10.18 4.58
C PRO A 269 -30.72 -9.30 5.80
N ASP A 270 -31.64 -8.39 6.05
CA ASP A 270 -31.66 -7.55 7.24
C ASP A 270 -31.97 -8.36 8.50
N THR A 271 -31.43 -7.94 9.63
CA THR A 271 -31.58 -8.60 10.91
C THR A 271 -32.17 -7.66 11.95
N LYS A 272 -33.14 -8.15 12.77
CA LYS A 272 -33.81 -7.34 13.81
C LYS A 272 -32.98 -7.20 15.08
N ASN A 273 -32.02 -8.08 15.29
CA ASN A 273 -31.24 -8.15 16.53
C ASN A 273 -29.76 -8.19 16.23
N LEU A 274 -28.96 -7.73 17.19
CA LEU A 274 -27.52 -7.84 17.17
C LEU A 274 -27.08 -9.30 16.96
N LEU A 275 -26.36 -9.55 15.87
CA LEU A 275 -25.64 -10.80 15.66
C LEU A 275 -24.29 -10.75 16.38
N ILE A 276 -23.87 -11.91 16.88
CA ILE A 276 -22.55 -12.05 17.54
C ILE A 276 -21.87 -13.25 16.90
N ALA A 277 -20.69 -12.98 16.36
CA ALA A 277 -19.83 -13.99 15.78
C ALA A 277 -18.51 -14.06 16.56
N LYS A 278 -18.10 -15.25 16.92
CA LYS A 278 -16.84 -15.51 17.62
C LYS A 278 -16.02 -16.48 16.83
N ALA A 279 -14.80 -16.11 16.54
CA ALA A 279 -13.86 -16.95 15.84
C ALA A 279 -12.55 -17.07 16.65
N THR A 280 -12.05 -18.27 16.77
CA THR A 280 -10.78 -18.49 17.49
C THR A 280 -9.88 -19.43 16.71
N ASP A 281 -8.58 -19.16 16.79
CA ASP A 281 -7.56 -20.03 16.22
C ASP A 281 -6.28 -20.05 17.07
N LYS A 282 -5.58 -21.20 17.13
CA LYS A 282 -4.35 -21.32 17.91
C LYS A 282 -3.16 -20.59 17.30
N GLU A 283 -3.23 -20.26 16.02
CA GLU A 283 -2.17 -19.59 15.26
C GLU A 283 -2.41 -18.10 15.09
N ASP A 284 -3.60 -17.61 15.45
CA ASP A 284 -3.87 -16.17 15.43
C ASP A 284 -3.13 -15.46 16.58
N PRO A 285 -2.33 -14.42 16.28
CA PRO A 285 -1.64 -13.68 17.33
C PRO A 285 -2.45 -12.49 17.89
N TYR A 286 -3.65 -12.19 17.35
CA TYR A 286 -4.34 -10.94 17.64
C TYR A 286 -5.74 -11.13 18.21
N ASN A 287 -6.14 -10.21 19.09
CA ASN A 287 -7.52 -10.05 19.49
C ASN A 287 -8.11 -8.88 18.69
N ILE A 288 -9.13 -9.16 17.88
CA ILE A 288 -9.78 -8.18 16.98
C ILE A 288 -11.26 -8.12 17.32
N ILE A 289 -11.80 -6.91 17.35
CA ILE A 289 -13.21 -6.62 17.50
C ILE A 289 -13.66 -5.87 16.25
N GLU A 290 -14.73 -6.35 15.61
CA GLU A 290 -15.39 -5.62 14.52
C GLU A 290 -16.84 -5.34 14.93
N LEU A 291 -17.29 -4.12 14.69
CA LEU A 291 -18.67 -3.67 14.84
C LEU A 291 -19.17 -3.25 13.46
N VAL A 292 -20.06 -4.02 12.89
CA VAL A 292 -20.56 -3.81 11.52
C VAL A 292 -22.05 -3.49 11.56
N TYR A 293 -22.48 -2.38 10.94
CA TYR A 293 -23.88 -2.05 10.71
C TYR A 293 -24.14 -2.13 9.21
N LYS A 294 -24.98 -3.06 8.80
CA LYS A 294 -25.30 -3.30 7.37
C LYS A 294 -26.42 -2.39 6.91
N HIS A 295 -26.25 -1.82 5.72
CA HIS A 295 -27.24 -0.96 5.06
C HIS A 295 -27.44 -1.39 3.61
N SER A 296 -28.56 -1.00 3.02
CA SER A 296 -28.77 -1.16 1.59
C SER A 296 -27.74 -0.37 0.80
N LYS A 297 -27.27 -0.94 -0.33
CA LYS A 297 -26.35 -0.24 -1.21
C LYS A 297 -26.94 1.10 -1.66
N GLU A 298 -26.17 2.16 -1.49
CA GLU A 298 -26.47 3.47 -2.03
C GLU A 298 -25.71 3.65 -3.36
N HIS A 299 -26.33 4.35 -4.30
CA HIS A 299 -25.72 4.67 -5.58
C HIS A 299 -25.55 6.17 -5.71
N SER A 300 -24.40 6.59 -6.24
CA SER A 300 -24.07 7.98 -6.43
C SER A 300 -24.30 8.39 -7.89
N ARG A 301 -25.33 9.20 -8.17
CA ARG A 301 -25.66 9.64 -9.54
C ARG A 301 -25.93 11.12 -9.65
N THR A 302 -26.30 11.77 -8.56
CA THR A 302 -26.71 13.16 -8.51
C THR A 302 -25.78 14.00 -7.64
N MET A 303 -25.88 15.30 -7.75
CA MET A 303 -25.14 16.24 -6.90
C MET A 303 -25.52 16.08 -5.42
N GLY A 304 -26.78 15.68 -5.15
CA GLY A 304 -27.21 15.33 -3.80
C GLY A 304 -26.54 14.07 -3.26
N ASP A 305 -26.34 13.07 -4.13
CA ASP A 305 -25.59 11.87 -3.77
C ASP A 305 -24.10 12.19 -3.53
N MET A 306 -23.49 13.05 -4.37
CA MET A 306 -22.12 13.53 -4.17
C MET A 306 -21.97 14.21 -2.81
N LYS A 307 -22.91 15.11 -2.45
CA LYS A 307 -22.94 15.73 -1.11
C LYS A 307 -22.99 14.68 -0.03
N ARG A 308 -23.82 13.64 -0.18
CA ARG A 308 -23.97 12.55 0.80
C ARG A 308 -22.68 11.74 0.97
N GLU A 309 -22.03 11.37 -0.14
CA GLU A 309 -20.76 10.62 -0.09
C GLU A 309 -19.63 11.43 0.58
N ILE A 310 -19.48 12.70 0.21
CA ILE A 310 -18.51 13.59 0.87
C ILE A 310 -18.84 13.75 2.36
N THR A 311 -20.12 13.83 2.71
CA THR A 311 -20.54 13.93 4.12
C THR A 311 -20.16 12.68 4.92
N LYS A 312 -20.30 11.48 4.34
CA LYS A 312 -19.84 10.21 4.95
C LYS A 312 -18.32 10.17 5.10
N GLN A 313 -17.58 10.67 4.11
CA GLN A 313 -16.11 10.76 4.19
C GLN A 313 -15.68 11.69 5.34
N LEU A 314 -16.31 12.87 5.46
CA LEU A 314 -16.03 13.81 6.56
C LEU A 314 -16.36 13.19 7.92
N PHE A 315 -17.52 12.51 8.03
CA PHE A 315 -17.91 11.76 9.23
C PHE A 315 -16.86 10.73 9.64
N SER A 316 -16.44 9.89 8.69
CA SER A 316 -15.43 8.84 8.94
C SER A 316 -14.10 9.44 9.38
N GLY A 317 -13.65 10.52 8.75
CA GLY A 317 -12.42 11.23 9.12
C GLY A 317 -12.46 11.80 10.53
N MET A 318 -13.57 12.44 10.93
CA MET A 318 -13.73 12.99 12.29
C MET A 318 -13.78 11.88 13.34
N LEU A 319 -14.48 10.78 13.07
CA LEU A 319 -14.55 9.65 14.00
C LEU A 319 -13.17 8.99 14.17
N ASN A 320 -12.43 8.80 13.08
CA ASN A 320 -11.06 8.26 13.13
C ASN A 320 -10.11 9.15 13.92
N SER A 321 -10.23 10.47 13.81
CA SER A 321 -9.43 11.40 14.62
C SER A 321 -9.68 11.19 16.12
N ARG A 322 -10.93 10.98 16.54
CA ARG A 322 -11.26 10.67 17.95
C ARG A 322 -10.74 9.31 18.39
N LEU A 323 -10.87 8.28 17.55
CA LEU A 323 -10.33 6.95 17.84
C LEU A 323 -8.81 6.99 18.02
N GLN A 324 -8.12 7.75 17.17
CA GLN A 324 -6.67 7.96 17.26
C GLN A 324 -6.27 8.70 18.55
N GLU A 325 -7.03 9.71 18.98
CA GLU A 325 -6.79 10.37 20.27
C GLU A 325 -6.93 9.41 21.45
N LEU A 326 -7.89 8.49 21.40
CA LEU A 326 -8.04 7.45 22.42
C LEU A 326 -6.85 6.49 22.45
N GLN A 327 -6.25 6.18 21.28
CA GLN A 327 -5.05 5.32 21.18
C GLN A 327 -3.81 5.99 21.77
N LYS A 328 -3.70 7.30 21.66
CA LYS A 328 -2.57 8.11 22.15
C LYS A 328 -2.75 8.60 23.58
N GLY A 329 -3.92 8.38 24.14
CA GLY A 329 -4.26 8.80 25.49
C GLY A 329 -3.69 7.88 26.58
N PRO A 330 -3.87 8.27 27.86
CA PRO A 330 -3.48 7.41 28.98
C PRO A 330 -4.39 6.17 29.03
N ASN A 331 -3.78 4.99 29.24
CA ASN A 331 -4.49 3.70 29.29
C ASN A 331 -5.38 3.47 28.06
N PRO A 332 -4.83 3.43 26.84
CA PRO A 332 -5.62 3.32 25.64
C PRO A 332 -6.44 2.02 25.62
N PRO A 333 -7.72 2.09 25.21
CA PRO A 333 -8.59 0.91 25.16
C PRO A 333 -8.27 0.00 23.97
N PHE A 334 -7.49 0.49 23.02
CA PHE A 334 -7.12 -0.20 21.79
C PHE A 334 -5.60 -0.10 21.55
N LEU A 335 -5.05 -1.11 20.90
CA LEU A 335 -3.74 -1.02 20.26
C LEU A 335 -3.84 -0.21 18.95
N PHE A 336 -4.95 -0.41 18.25
CA PHE A 336 -5.34 0.31 17.04
C PHE A 336 -6.86 0.27 16.91
N ALA A 337 -7.48 1.33 16.39
CA ALA A 337 -8.89 1.32 16.02
C ALA A 337 -9.13 2.26 14.83
N ALA A 338 -10.09 1.90 13.98
CA ALA A 338 -10.55 2.72 12.88
C ALA A 338 -12.03 2.43 12.59
N ALA A 339 -12.69 3.37 11.90
CA ALA A 339 -14.07 3.23 11.47
C ALA A 339 -14.30 3.90 10.12
N GLY A 340 -15.25 3.37 9.33
CA GLY A 340 -15.61 3.92 8.03
C GLY A 340 -16.91 3.39 7.50
N ILE A 341 -17.40 4.03 6.45
CA ILE A 341 -18.57 3.59 5.67
C ILE A 341 -18.06 3.20 4.29
N ASP A 342 -18.31 1.95 3.89
CA ASP A 342 -17.83 1.42 2.61
C ASP A 342 -18.74 0.29 2.10
N GLY A 343 -18.51 -0.17 0.87
CA GLY A 343 -19.17 -1.34 0.30
C GLY A 343 -18.84 -2.62 1.07
N LEU A 344 -19.84 -3.38 1.48
CA LEU A 344 -19.67 -4.68 2.12
C LEU A 344 -19.70 -5.81 1.09
N VAL A 345 -20.72 -5.81 0.25
CA VAL A 345 -20.90 -6.67 -0.93
C VAL A 345 -21.68 -5.88 -1.98
N ARG A 346 -21.85 -6.43 -3.18
CA ARG A 346 -22.49 -5.72 -4.31
C ARG A 346 -23.84 -5.07 -3.97
N THR A 347 -24.57 -5.59 -3.02
CA THR A 347 -25.94 -5.14 -2.66
C THR A 347 -26.03 -4.47 -1.30
N LYS A 348 -24.94 -4.42 -0.55
CA LYS A 348 -24.91 -3.83 0.79
C LYS A 348 -23.69 -2.96 0.99
N ASP A 349 -23.91 -1.83 1.62
CA ASP A 349 -22.88 -1.02 2.27
C ASP A 349 -22.86 -1.30 3.77
N ALA A 350 -21.79 -0.93 4.46
CA ALA A 350 -21.70 -1.04 5.91
C ALA A 350 -20.93 0.11 6.53
N PHE A 351 -21.37 0.53 7.71
CA PHE A 351 -20.46 1.17 8.64
C PHE A 351 -19.72 0.07 9.40
N THR A 352 -18.40 0.12 9.35
CA THR A 352 -17.54 -0.83 10.06
C THR A 352 -16.60 -0.08 10.98
N GLY A 353 -16.64 -0.41 12.27
CA GLY A 353 -15.63 -0.01 13.25
C GLY A 353 -14.84 -1.25 13.66
N PHE A 354 -13.51 -1.17 13.68
CA PHE A 354 -12.70 -2.28 14.16
C PHE A 354 -11.61 -1.83 15.13
N ALA A 355 -11.19 -2.73 16.02
CA ALA A 355 -10.15 -2.47 17.00
C ALA A 355 -9.31 -3.70 17.27
N TYR A 356 -7.99 -3.50 17.33
CA TYR A 356 -7.05 -4.45 17.93
C TYR A 356 -6.91 -4.16 19.40
N VAL A 357 -6.95 -5.18 20.24
CA VAL A 357 -6.83 -5.06 21.69
C VAL A 357 -5.82 -6.06 22.26
N ASN A 358 -5.32 -5.81 23.47
CA ASN A 358 -4.50 -6.78 24.17
C ASN A 358 -5.36 -7.95 24.70
N ASP A 359 -4.73 -9.00 25.24
CA ASP A 359 -5.41 -10.21 25.69
C ASP A 359 -6.52 -9.95 26.71
N MET A 360 -6.36 -8.96 27.59
CA MET A 360 -7.38 -8.57 28.58
C MET A 360 -8.34 -7.48 28.08
N GLY A 361 -8.15 -6.98 26.86
CA GLY A 361 -8.80 -5.78 26.34
C GLY A 361 -10.16 -5.98 25.70
N ILE A 362 -10.62 -7.21 25.43
CA ILE A 362 -11.81 -7.47 24.60
C ILE A 362 -13.06 -6.74 25.14
N LYS A 363 -13.37 -6.85 26.43
CA LYS A 363 -14.54 -6.16 27.03
C LYS A 363 -14.40 -4.64 26.95
N GLY A 364 -13.24 -4.12 27.32
CA GLY A 364 -12.93 -2.69 27.29
C GLY A 364 -12.96 -2.14 25.88
N GLY A 365 -12.43 -2.86 24.91
CA GLY A 365 -12.43 -2.50 23.49
C GLY A 365 -13.84 -2.42 22.91
N ILE A 366 -14.68 -3.42 23.14
CA ILE A 366 -16.10 -3.37 22.73
C ILE A 366 -16.79 -2.16 23.34
N GLN A 367 -16.59 -1.95 24.66
CA GLN A 367 -17.19 -0.84 25.37
C GLN A 367 -16.75 0.51 24.81
N ALA A 368 -15.45 0.68 24.53
CA ALA A 368 -14.89 1.94 24.03
C ALA A 368 -15.32 2.23 22.58
N LEU A 369 -15.29 1.21 21.71
CA LEU A 369 -15.72 1.35 20.32
C LEU A 369 -17.19 1.73 20.22
N VAL A 370 -18.06 0.99 20.93
CA VAL A 370 -19.50 1.31 20.98
C VAL A 370 -19.75 2.68 21.63
N ALA A 371 -18.97 3.03 22.67
CA ALA A 371 -19.16 4.32 23.35
C ALA A 371 -18.79 5.51 22.45
N GLU A 372 -17.76 5.40 21.62
CA GLU A 372 -17.40 6.49 20.72
C GLU A 372 -18.40 6.63 19.56
N CYS A 373 -18.89 5.52 19.02
CA CYS A 373 -20.01 5.52 18.08
C CYS A 373 -21.26 6.19 18.69
N GLU A 374 -21.62 5.81 19.91
CA GLU A 374 -22.75 6.40 20.63
C GLU A 374 -22.54 7.88 21.00
N ARG A 375 -21.29 8.27 21.30
CA ARG A 375 -20.94 9.68 21.54
C ARG A 375 -21.16 10.53 20.30
N ALA A 376 -20.66 10.06 19.14
CA ALA A 376 -20.88 10.71 17.85
C ALA A 376 -22.38 10.82 17.53
N LYS A 377 -23.15 9.77 17.78
CA LYS A 377 -24.58 9.72 17.52
C LYS A 377 -25.41 10.69 18.39
N ARG A 378 -25.11 10.80 19.70
CA ARG A 378 -25.89 11.59 20.66
C ARG A 378 -25.52 13.06 20.70
N PHE A 379 -24.22 13.34 20.60
CA PHE A 379 -23.69 14.69 20.80
C PHE A 379 -23.12 15.29 19.52
N GLY A 380 -22.96 14.47 18.49
CA GLY A 380 -22.38 14.91 17.23
C GLY A 380 -20.88 15.24 17.34
N PHE A 381 -20.44 15.96 16.34
CA PHE A 381 -19.09 16.52 16.23
C PHE A 381 -19.10 18.02 16.53
N THR A 382 -17.92 18.61 16.64
CA THR A 382 -17.75 20.05 16.82
C THR A 382 -17.48 20.73 15.47
N SER A 383 -17.73 22.05 15.39
CA SER A 383 -17.43 22.82 14.18
C SER A 383 -15.93 22.79 13.84
N THR A 384 -15.06 22.76 14.86
CA THR A 384 -13.61 22.72 14.67
C THR A 384 -13.12 21.39 14.11
N GLU A 385 -13.77 20.27 14.44
CA GLU A 385 -13.51 18.97 13.81
C GLU A 385 -13.91 18.99 12.33
N LEU A 386 -15.12 19.51 12.03
CA LEU A 386 -15.60 19.62 10.65
C LEU A 386 -14.71 20.54 9.81
N ASP A 387 -14.31 21.68 10.34
CA ASP A 387 -13.45 22.64 9.64
C ASP A 387 -12.09 22.02 9.30
N ARG A 388 -11.52 21.21 10.19
CA ARG A 388 -10.29 20.46 9.91
C ARG A 388 -10.47 19.46 8.77
N GLN A 389 -11.50 18.63 8.84
CA GLN A 389 -11.71 17.62 7.78
C GLN A 389 -12.01 18.27 6.43
N LYS A 390 -12.73 19.40 6.40
CA LYS A 390 -12.93 20.16 5.17
C LYS A 390 -11.61 20.72 4.61
N LYS A 391 -10.73 21.23 5.46
CA LYS A 391 -9.39 21.70 5.04
C LYS A 391 -8.55 20.56 4.46
N ASP A 392 -8.54 19.39 5.10
CA ASP A 392 -7.82 18.22 4.61
C ASP A 392 -8.36 17.76 3.25
N LEU A 393 -9.68 17.68 3.11
CA LEU A 393 -10.30 17.26 1.85
C LEU A 393 -10.02 18.27 0.72
N LEU A 394 -10.11 19.57 1.00
CA LEU A 394 -9.77 20.60 0.01
C LEU A 394 -8.29 20.52 -0.38
N CYS A 395 -7.41 20.35 0.59
CA CYS A 395 -5.97 20.18 0.33
C CYS A 395 -5.68 18.96 -0.57
N GLN A 396 -6.34 17.83 -0.32
CA GLN A 396 -6.24 16.64 -1.16
C GLN A 396 -6.78 16.90 -2.58
N ALA A 397 -7.92 17.56 -2.71
CA ALA A 397 -8.49 17.92 -4.00
C ALA A 397 -7.58 18.88 -4.80
N GLU A 398 -6.95 19.85 -4.13
CA GLU A 398 -5.95 20.74 -4.73
C GLU A 398 -4.71 19.98 -5.22
N GLN A 399 -4.22 19.03 -4.41
CA GLN A 399 -3.08 18.18 -4.80
C GLN A 399 -3.44 17.33 -6.04
N LEU A 400 -4.61 16.67 -6.05
CA LEU A 400 -5.07 15.91 -7.20
C LEU A 400 -5.14 16.77 -8.46
N LEU A 401 -5.63 18.01 -8.33
CA LEU A 401 -5.70 18.94 -9.46
C LEU A 401 -4.31 19.33 -9.98
N LYS A 402 -3.38 19.67 -9.09
CA LYS A 402 -2.00 20.01 -9.45
C LYS A 402 -1.30 18.83 -10.14
N GLU A 403 -1.57 17.61 -9.68
CA GLU A 403 -1.00 16.36 -10.22
C GLU A 403 -1.74 15.77 -11.42
N LYS A 404 -2.82 16.40 -11.89
CA LYS A 404 -3.71 15.87 -12.92
C LYS A 404 -2.99 15.39 -14.19
N ASP A 405 -2.00 16.13 -14.68
CA ASP A 405 -1.20 15.79 -15.86
C ASP A 405 -0.03 14.83 -15.56
N LYS A 406 0.19 14.51 -14.29
CA LYS A 406 1.19 13.55 -13.80
C LYS A 406 0.54 12.25 -13.27
N THR A 407 -0.79 12.20 -13.21
CA THR A 407 -1.53 11.03 -12.74
C THR A 407 -1.35 9.86 -13.71
N GLU A 408 -1.01 8.69 -13.17
CA GLU A 408 -0.77 7.50 -13.98
C GLU A 408 -2.08 6.87 -14.50
N SER A 409 -2.00 6.21 -15.64
CA SER A 409 -3.12 5.54 -16.31
C SER A 409 -3.82 4.51 -15.43
N LYS A 410 -3.04 3.83 -14.55
CA LYS A 410 -3.58 2.82 -13.61
C LYS A 410 -4.57 3.39 -12.59
N VAL A 411 -4.48 4.70 -12.26
CA VAL A 411 -5.41 5.35 -11.34
C VAL A 411 -6.77 5.54 -12.04
N TYR A 412 -6.77 6.14 -13.21
CA TYR A 412 -7.99 6.37 -13.97
C TYR A 412 -8.74 5.09 -14.33
N ILE A 413 -7.99 4.03 -14.70
CA ILE A 413 -8.63 2.80 -15.18
C ILE A 413 -9.43 2.10 -14.08
N SER A 414 -9.03 2.25 -12.81
CA SER A 414 -9.76 1.71 -11.66
C SER A 414 -11.13 2.35 -11.52
N ASP A 415 -11.25 3.68 -11.68
CA ASP A 415 -12.52 4.39 -11.61
C ASP A 415 -13.51 3.91 -12.68
N TYR A 416 -13.00 3.53 -13.86
CA TYR A 416 -13.86 3.04 -14.97
C TYR A 416 -14.28 1.59 -14.77
N VAL A 417 -13.47 0.78 -14.08
CA VAL A 417 -13.87 -0.56 -13.62
C VAL A 417 -14.99 -0.43 -12.61
N ASP A 418 -14.89 0.51 -11.67
CA ASP A 418 -15.90 0.75 -10.64
C ASP A 418 -17.20 1.31 -11.21
N ASP A 419 -17.15 2.23 -12.19
CA ASP A 419 -18.37 2.65 -12.90
C ASP A 419 -19.04 1.45 -13.57
N TYR A 420 -18.27 0.63 -14.29
CA TYR A 420 -18.86 -0.51 -14.99
C TYR A 420 -19.48 -1.54 -14.04
N LEU A 421 -18.78 -1.90 -12.98
CA LEU A 421 -19.18 -2.98 -12.07
C LEU A 421 -20.18 -2.51 -11.01
N ASN A 422 -19.96 -1.34 -10.42
CA ASN A 422 -20.67 -0.82 -9.25
C ASN A 422 -21.61 0.33 -9.59
N ASN A 423 -21.57 0.81 -10.85
CA ASN A 423 -22.36 1.95 -11.28
C ASN A 423 -21.96 3.27 -10.56
N GLU A 424 -20.66 3.41 -10.21
CA GLU A 424 -20.13 4.62 -9.59
C GLU A 424 -19.85 5.70 -10.65
N PRO A 425 -20.04 7.00 -10.36
CA PRO A 425 -19.91 8.04 -11.35
C PRO A 425 -18.44 8.31 -11.73
N VAL A 426 -18.18 8.45 -13.01
CA VAL A 426 -16.89 8.90 -13.53
C VAL A 426 -16.91 10.42 -13.72
N PHE A 427 -16.30 11.14 -12.81
CA PHE A 427 -16.14 12.59 -12.91
C PHE A 427 -14.68 13.00 -13.06
N SER A 428 -14.44 14.21 -13.57
CA SER A 428 -13.07 14.70 -13.75
C SER A 428 -12.46 15.19 -12.42
N ILE A 429 -11.15 15.10 -12.30
CA ILE A 429 -10.40 15.71 -11.18
C ILE A 429 -10.71 17.20 -11.04
N GLN A 430 -10.87 17.90 -12.16
CA GLN A 430 -11.27 19.33 -12.14
C GLN A 430 -12.62 19.53 -11.47
N PHE A 431 -13.63 18.73 -11.84
CA PHE A 431 -14.95 18.79 -11.24
C PHE A 431 -14.89 18.52 -9.73
N PHE A 432 -14.15 17.52 -9.29
CA PHE A 432 -14.00 17.21 -7.88
C PHE A 432 -13.38 18.38 -7.08
N TYR A 433 -12.32 18.97 -7.62
CA TYR A 433 -11.72 20.17 -7.01
C TYR A 433 -12.70 21.35 -6.94
N ASP A 434 -13.38 21.63 -8.06
CA ASP A 434 -14.36 22.73 -8.12
C ASP A 434 -15.50 22.53 -7.12
N TYR A 435 -15.98 21.30 -6.97
CA TYR A 435 -16.94 20.94 -5.92
C TYR A 435 -16.39 21.18 -4.52
N CYS A 436 -15.20 20.66 -4.21
CA CYS A 436 -14.58 20.87 -2.91
C CYS A 436 -14.34 22.36 -2.60
N LYS A 437 -13.97 23.14 -3.59
CA LYS A 437 -13.71 24.57 -3.44
C LYS A 437 -14.99 25.39 -3.22
N ASN A 438 -16.06 25.08 -3.95
CA ASN A 438 -17.24 25.92 -4.01
C ASN A 438 -18.40 25.40 -3.12
N ASP A 439 -18.58 24.09 -3.03
CA ASP A 439 -19.76 23.44 -2.45
C ASP A 439 -19.50 22.76 -1.12
N LEU A 440 -18.23 22.43 -0.79
CA LEU A 440 -17.87 21.79 0.49
C LEU A 440 -18.32 22.64 1.70
N GLY A 441 -18.33 23.97 1.56
CA GLY A 441 -18.85 24.92 2.56
C GLY A 441 -20.32 24.71 2.92
N ALA A 442 -21.12 24.20 1.96
CA ALA A 442 -22.54 23.95 2.14
C ALA A 442 -22.87 22.66 2.93
N ILE A 443 -21.89 21.80 3.17
CA ILE A 443 -22.05 20.67 4.09
C ILE A 443 -21.99 21.21 5.52
N THR A 444 -23.09 21.09 6.23
CA THR A 444 -23.23 21.61 7.59
C THR A 444 -22.82 20.58 8.64
N LEU A 445 -22.65 21.03 9.87
CA LEU A 445 -22.44 20.17 11.02
C LEU A 445 -23.65 19.23 11.24
N ASP A 446 -24.86 19.72 10.98
CA ASP A 446 -26.08 18.93 11.08
C ASP A 446 -26.11 17.80 10.01
N ASP A 447 -25.67 18.08 8.77
CA ASP A 447 -25.53 17.03 7.73
C ASP A 447 -24.65 15.88 8.23
N VAL A 448 -23.47 16.18 8.77
CA VAL A 448 -22.54 15.17 9.25
C VAL A 448 -23.03 14.46 10.51
N ASN A 449 -23.63 15.20 11.44
CA ASN A 449 -24.24 14.59 12.63
C ASN A 449 -25.41 13.68 12.29
N GLN A 450 -26.09 13.92 11.18
CA GLN A 450 -27.17 13.03 10.71
C GLN A 450 -26.62 11.69 10.23
N VAL A 451 -25.43 11.64 9.59
CA VAL A 451 -24.77 10.37 9.17
C VAL A 451 -24.64 9.41 10.36
N SER A 452 -24.20 9.91 11.53
CA SER A 452 -24.05 9.05 12.70
C SER A 452 -25.38 8.44 13.18
N LYS A 453 -26.50 9.14 12.98
CA LYS A 453 -27.84 8.65 13.37
C LYS A 453 -28.39 7.64 12.36
N ASP A 454 -28.07 7.84 11.08
CA ASP A 454 -28.54 6.98 10.00
C ASP A 454 -27.76 5.66 9.92
N TRP A 455 -26.44 5.72 10.10
CA TRP A 455 -25.54 4.59 9.89
C TRP A 455 -25.24 3.77 11.15
N ILE A 456 -25.40 4.33 12.35
CA ILE A 456 -25.28 3.61 13.63
C ILE A 456 -26.68 3.30 14.14
N THR A 457 -27.18 2.09 13.88
CA THR A 457 -28.57 1.70 14.20
C THR A 457 -28.83 1.60 15.70
N ASN A 458 -30.10 1.59 16.06
CA ASN A 458 -30.52 1.39 17.45
C ASN A 458 -30.73 -0.10 17.74
N ASN A 459 -30.59 -0.50 19.01
CA ASN A 459 -30.96 -1.84 19.50
C ASN A 459 -30.28 -3.02 18.77
N GLY A 460 -29.22 -2.76 18.00
CA GLY A 460 -28.51 -3.80 17.26
C GLY A 460 -29.19 -4.28 15.98
N GLU A 461 -30.15 -3.52 15.44
CA GLU A 461 -30.74 -3.80 14.13
C GLU A 461 -29.65 -3.73 13.05
N ASN A 462 -29.59 -4.75 12.19
CA ASN A 462 -28.59 -4.93 11.15
C ASN A 462 -27.13 -4.91 11.65
N ALA A 463 -26.91 -5.06 12.95
CA ALA A 463 -25.60 -5.01 13.56
C ALA A 463 -24.99 -6.42 13.75
N VAL A 464 -23.69 -6.51 13.54
CA VAL A 464 -22.88 -7.70 13.84
C VAL A 464 -21.67 -7.28 14.67
N ILE A 465 -21.42 -7.94 15.79
CA ILE A 465 -20.13 -7.87 16.50
C ILE A 465 -19.36 -9.14 16.20
N VAL A 466 -18.19 -9.00 15.58
CA VAL A 466 -17.25 -10.09 15.35
C VAL A 466 -16.12 -9.97 16.36
N ILE A 467 -15.78 -11.10 17.01
CA ILE A 467 -14.63 -11.19 17.89
C ILE A 467 -13.73 -12.29 17.35
N GLN A 468 -12.49 -11.94 17.04
CA GLN A 468 -11.46 -12.86 16.64
C GLN A 468 -10.38 -12.89 17.73
N ALA A 469 -9.92 -14.08 18.12
CA ALA A 469 -8.96 -14.20 19.21
C ALA A 469 -8.10 -15.48 19.14
N PRO A 470 -6.90 -15.47 19.73
CA PRO A 470 -6.15 -16.69 19.97
C PRO A 470 -6.95 -17.72 20.80
N ASN A 471 -6.85 -19.01 20.47
CA ASN A 471 -7.54 -20.05 21.22
C ASN A 471 -7.27 -20.02 22.73
N LYS A 472 -6.07 -19.65 23.16
CA LYS A 472 -5.71 -19.55 24.57
C LYS A 472 -6.54 -18.51 25.32
N ASP A 473 -7.03 -17.51 24.60
CA ASP A 473 -7.80 -16.41 25.14
C ASP A 473 -9.31 -16.63 24.99
N SER A 474 -9.72 -17.80 24.49
CA SER A 474 -11.15 -18.12 24.30
C SER A 474 -11.98 -17.97 25.58
N ALA A 475 -11.39 -18.23 26.75
CA ALA A 475 -12.01 -18.01 28.06
C ALA A 475 -12.18 -16.53 28.42
N LEU A 476 -11.42 -15.63 27.77
CA LEU A 476 -11.51 -14.18 27.97
C LEU A 476 -12.59 -13.55 27.08
N ILE A 477 -13.05 -14.26 26.06
CA ILE A 477 -14.14 -13.80 25.18
C ILE A 477 -15.44 -13.77 26.00
N PRO A 478 -16.11 -12.61 26.11
CA PRO A 478 -17.36 -12.53 26.86
C PRO A 478 -18.44 -13.46 26.27
N SER A 479 -19.35 -13.94 27.13
CA SER A 479 -20.56 -14.63 26.66
C SER A 479 -21.41 -13.70 25.79
N ASP A 480 -22.25 -14.26 24.91
CA ASP A 480 -23.15 -13.48 24.06
C ASP A 480 -24.03 -12.55 24.89
N ASP A 481 -24.56 -13.02 26.01
CA ASP A 481 -25.32 -12.18 26.94
C ASP A 481 -24.49 -11.02 27.50
N SER A 482 -23.23 -11.27 27.83
CA SER A 482 -22.31 -10.24 28.29
C SER A 482 -22.02 -9.20 27.19
N ILE A 483 -21.83 -9.62 25.94
CA ILE A 483 -21.62 -8.73 24.79
C ILE A 483 -22.90 -7.88 24.56
N ARG A 484 -24.07 -8.52 24.52
CA ARG A 484 -25.36 -7.82 24.41
C ARG A 484 -25.56 -6.84 25.57
N TYR A 485 -25.22 -7.24 26.80
CA TYR A 485 -25.29 -6.36 27.96
C TYR A 485 -24.36 -5.15 27.81
N ILE A 486 -23.11 -5.33 27.40
CA ILE A 486 -22.15 -4.24 27.16
C ILE A 486 -22.72 -3.29 26.10
N PHE A 487 -23.13 -3.82 24.95
CA PHE A 487 -23.70 -3.04 23.84
C PHE A 487 -24.89 -2.21 24.32
N ASN A 488 -25.89 -2.82 24.95
CA ASN A 488 -27.09 -2.16 25.43
C ASN A 488 -26.82 -1.19 26.60
N SER A 489 -25.86 -1.52 27.46
CA SER A 489 -25.53 -0.67 28.61
C SER A 489 -24.82 0.63 28.19
N VAL A 490 -23.95 0.54 27.17
CA VAL A 490 -23.30 1.73 26.61
C VAL A 490 -24.30 2.66 25.95
N GLN A 491 -25.30 2.12 25.27
CA GLN A 491 -26.40 2.90 24.69
C GLN A 491 -27.24 3.64 25.72
N LYS A 492 -27.19 3.24 27.00
CA LYS A 492 -27.92 3.89 28.13
C LYS A 492 -26.98 4.67 29.05
N LYS A 493 -25.68 4.56 28.86
CA LYS A 493 -24.66 5.19 29.72
C LYS A 493 -24.73 6.72 29.60
N ASP A 494 -24.56 7.42 30.69
CA ASP A 494 -24.32 8.86 30.69
C ASP A 494 -22.91 9.15 30.12
N LEU A 495 -22.90 9.45 28.80
CA LEU A 495 -21.68 9.83 28.08
C LEU A 495 -21.56 11.36 28.08
N LYS A 496 -20.33 11.85 28.15
CA LYS A 496 -20.06 13.28 27.99
C LYS A 496 -19.78 13.62 26.54
N PRO A 497 -20.17 14.82 26.06
CA PRO A 497 -19.75 15.33 24.76
C PRO A 497 -18.23 15.33 24.64
N TYR A 498 -17.75 15.14 23.42
CA TYR A 498 -16.33 15.32 23.11
C TYR A 498 -15.92 16.79 23.25
N VAL A 499 -14.74 17.03 23.75
CA VAL A 499 -14.16 18.37 23.90
C VAL A 499 -12.92 18.47 23.02
N ASP A 500 -13.01 19.24 21.96
CA ASP A 500 -11.90 19.45 21.04
C ASP A 500 -10.88 20.42 21.63
N LYS A 501 -9.65 19.94 21.84
CA LYS A 501 -8.54 20.77 22.32
C LYS A 501 -7.76 21.29 21.11
N VAL A 502 -7.91 22.54 20.79
CA VAL A 502 -7.21 23.22 19.69
C VAL A 502 -6.19 24.20 20.25
N THR A 503 -5.13 24.46 19.53
CA THR A 503 -4.11 25.47 19.84
C THR A 503 -3.89 26.35 18.60
N ASP A 504 -3.80 27.66 18.82
CA ASP A 504 -3.52 28.66 17.77
C ASP A 504 -2.03 29.10 17.75
N LYS A 505 -1.17 28.40 18.49
CA LYS A 505 0.26 28.71 18.53
C LYS A 505 0.91 28.35 17.20
N PRO A 506 1.85 29.19 16.69
CA PRO A 506 2.64 28.83 15.52
C PRO A 506 3.56 27.65 15.85
N LEU A 507 3.88 26.83 14.83
CA LEU A 507 4.79 25.68 14.98
C LEU A 507 6.16 26.10 15.55
N MET A 508 6.66 27.26 15.10
CA MET A 508 7.89 27.87 15.59
C MET A 508 7.64 29.37 15.91
N ALA A 509 7.73 29.73 17.18
CA ALA A 509 7.47 31.10 17.62
C ALA A 509 8.63 32.07 17.29
N ASN A 510 9.87 31.58 17.28
CA ASN A 510 11.07 32.37 17.02
C ASN A 510 11.84 31.72 15.88
N MET A 511 12.11 32.50 14.84
CA MET A 511 12.93 32.06 13.72
C MET A 511 14.41 31.95 14.15
N PRO A 512 15.12 30.88 13.76
CA PRO A 512 16.54 30.77 14.05
C PRO A 512 17.37 31.76 13.21
N THR A 513 18.55 32.11 13.68
CA THR A 513 19.50 32.93 12.92
C THR A 513 20.03 32.12 11.72
N PRO A 514 19.89 32.61 10.48
CA PRO A 514 20.35 31.88 9.32
C PRO A 514 21.87 31.67 9.30
N GLY A 515 22.30 30.46 8.95
CA GLY A 515 23.61 30.18 8.45
C GLY A 515 23.74 30.53 6.96
N LYS A 516 24.92 30.34 6.38
CA LYS A 516 25.16 30.69 4.96
C LYS A 516 25.65 29.51 4.19
N VAL A 517 25.26 29.42 2.92
CA VAL A 517 25.91 28.56 1.94
C VAL A 517 27.28 29.18 1.65
N VAL A 518 28.37 28.42 1.91
CA VAL A 518 29.74 28.85 1.72
C VAL A 518 30.42 28.22 0.51
N ASN A 519 29.87 27.13 0.00
CA ASN A 519 30.36 26.50 -1.22
C ASN A 519 29.16 25.89 -1.98
N GLU A 520 29.23 26.00 -3.31
CA GLU A 520 28.22 25.43 -4.24
C GLU A 520 28.94 24.67 -5.36
N LYS A 521 28.51 23.44 -5.61
CA LYS A 521 29.03 22.57 -6.67
C LYS A 521 27.89 22.02 -7.48
N GLU A 522 27.96 22.16 -8.80
CA GLU A 522 26.96 21.65 -9.72
C GLU A 522 27.46 20.38 -10.44
N ILE A 523 26.59 19.37 -10.56
CA ILE A 523 26.76 18.19 -11.42
C ILE A 523 25.76 18.34 -12.56
N LYS A 524 26.18 19.04 -13.60
CA LYS A 524 25.31 19.53 -14.70
C LYS A 524 24.61 18.41 -15.44
N GLU A 525 25.31 17.31 -15.69
CA GLU A 525 24.83 16.15 -16.45
C GLU A 525 23.60 15.51 -15.82
N LEU A 526 23.42 15.69 -14.52
CA LEU A 526 22.31 15.11 -13.75
C LEU A 526 21.38 16.18 -13.16
N GLY A 527 21.70 17.47 -13.33
CA GLY A 527 20.92 18.56 -12.73
C GLY A 527 20.92 18.50 -11.19
N ILE A 528 22.07 18.18 -10.60
CA ILE A 528 22.24 18.08 -9.15
C ILE A 528 23.13 19.25 -8.68
N THR A 529 22.72 19.87 -7.57
CA THR A 529 23.52 20.90 -6.91
C THR A 529 23.86 20.47 -5.48
N GLU A 530 25.10 20.60 -5.07
CA GLU A 530 25.58 20.37 -3.70
C GLU A 530 25.89 21.71 -3.06
N TRP A 531 25.29 22.00 -1.92
CA TRP A 531 25.64 23.15 -1.05
C TRP A 531 26.37 22.65 0.19
N THR A 532 27.44 23.39 0.55
CA THR A 532 28.06 23.25 1.86
C THR A 532 27.72 24.50 2.67
N LEU A 533 27.12 24.29 3.83
CA LEU A 533 26.72 25.33 4.75
C LEU A 533 27.93 25.75 5.66
N ALA A 534 27.86 26.95 6.23
CA ALA A 534 28.91 27.47 7.13
C ALA A 534 29.11 26.59 8.38
N ASN A 535 28.07 25.88 8.81
CA ASN A 535 28.15 24.88 9.89
C ASN A 535 28.70 23.51 9.42
N GLY A 536 29.15 23.36 8.18
CA GLY A 536 29.71 22.14 7.61
C GLY A 536 28.74 21.10 7.12
N VAL A 537 27.42 21.33 7.30
CA VAL A 537 26.39 20.42 6.80
C VAL A 537 26.31 20.49 5.28
N LYS A 538 26.10 19.33 4.63
CA LYS A 538 25.89 19.25 3.19
C LYS A 538 24.42 19.14 2.86
N VAL A 539 24.00 19.80 1.77
CA VAL A 539 22.65 19.70 1.22
C VAL A 539 22.77 19.46 -0.28
N VAL A 540 22.21 18.36 -0.74
CA VAL A 540 22.22 17.93 -2.15
C VAL A 540 20.81 18.04 -2.69
N VAL A 541 20.64 18.78 -3.76
CA VAL A 541 19.33 19.11 -4.30
C VAL A 541 19.22 18.73 -5.77
N LYS A 542 18.05 18.21 -6.16
CA LYS A 542 17.70 17.95 -7.54
C LYS A 542 16.27 18.41 -7.80
N SER A 543 16.12 19.51 -8.52
CA SER A 543 14.81 19.96 -8.99
C SER A 543 14.34 19.06 -10.13
N THR A 544 13.07 18.68 -10.12
CA THR A 544 12.44 17.83 -11.12
C THR A 544 11.05 18.35 -11.48
N ASP A 545 10.52 17.89 -12.61
CA ASP A 545 9.16 18.14 -13.07
C ASP A 545 8.32 16.84 -13.15
N PHE A 546 8.76 15.79 -12.46
CA PHE A 546 8.09 14.47 -12.51
C PHE A 546 6.73 14.48 -11.84
N LYS A 547 6.63 15.23 -10.75
CA LYS A 547 5.41 15.59 -10.03
C LYS A 547 5.35 17.11 -9.88
N ASN A 548 4.14 17.66 -9.82
CA ASN A 548 3.95 19.12 -9.69
C ASN A 548 3.90 19.57 -8.22
N ASP A 549 3.49 18.68 -7.31
CA ASP A 549 3.20 19.00 -5.89
C ASP A 549 3.91 18.04 -4.92
N GLU A 550 5.11 17.59 -5.26
CA GLU A 550 5.88 16.66 -4.44
C GLU A 550 7.34 17.07 -4.31
N ILE A 551 7.81 17.14 -3.08
CA ILE A 551 9.21 17.16 -2.70
C ILE A 551 9.44 16.01 -1.75
N VAL A 552 10.41 15.14 -2.04
CA VAL A 552 10.82 14.05 -1.16
C VAL A 552 12.21 14.38 -0.61
N PHE A 553 12.41 14.07 0.68
CA PHE A 553 13.72 14.27 1.28
C PHE A 553 14.16 13.10 2.15
N ASN A 554 15.45 12.94 2.28
CA ASN A 554 16.08 12.20 3.36
C ASN A 554 17.34 12.94 3.86
N ALA A 555 17.79 12.55 5.04
CA ALA A 555 19.05 12.98 5.59
C ALA A 555 19.69 11.80 6.32
N TYR A 556 20.99 11.66 6.23
CA TYR A 556 21.69 10.65 7.03
C TYR A 556 23.04 11.15 7.51
N ARG A 557 23.50 10.50 8.57
CA ARG A 557 24.84 10.53 9.10
C ARG A 557 25.24 9.13 9.56
N TRP A 558 26.52 8.81 9.54
CA TRP A 558 27.05 7.58 10.10
C TRP A 558 27.00 7.58 11.64
N GLY A 559 26.69 6.41 12.24
CA GLY A 559 26.56 6.25 13.68
C GLY A 559 25.62 5.12 14.08
N GLY A 560 24.37 5.45 14.32
CA GLY A 560 23.30 4.51 14.61
C GLY A 560 23.44 3.76 15.95
N THR A 561 22.64 2.71 16.09
CA THR A 561 22.62 1.86 17.28
C THR A 561 23.93 1.11 17.51
N SER A 562 24.78 0.98 16.48
CA SER A 562 26.08 0.32 16.55
C SER A 562 26.99 0.93 17.61
N LEU A 563 26.80 2.20 17.97
CA LEU A 563 27.59 2.93 18.95
C LEU A 563 27.27 2.57 20.40
N TYR A 564 26.11 1.90 20.64
CA TYR A 564 25.63 1.62 21.97
C TYR A 564 25.90 0.17 22.39
N PRO A 565 26.17 -0.09 23.68
CA PRO A 565 26.38 -1.44 24.17
C PRO A 565 25.07 -2.25 24.17
N LYS A 566 25.20 -3.58 24.29
CA LYS A 566 24.05 -4.51 24.27
C LYS A 566 22.96 -4.12 25.27
N LYS A 567 23.30 -3.67 26.45
CA LYS A 567 22.34 -3.29 27.51
C LYS A 567 21.47 -2.09 27.15
N ASP A 568 21.96 -1.21 26.28
CA ASP A 568 21.27 0.02 25.86
C ASP A 568 20.63 -0.14 24.46
N TYR A 569 20.79 -1.33 23.82
CA TYR A 569 20.37 -1.54 22.43
C TYR A 569 18.88 -1.33 22.23
N MET A 570 18.04 -1.88 23.12
CA MET A 570 16.58 -1.74 22.97
C MET A 570 16.13 -0.29 23.13
N SER A 571 16.72 0.47 24.06
CA SER A 571 16.46 1.90 24.18
C SER A 571 16.97 2.68 22.97
N ALA A 572 18.14 2.31 22.42
CA ALA A 572 18.69 2.96 21.24
C ALA A 572 17.86 2.72 19.98
N SER A 573 17.42 1.50 19.76
CA SER A 573 16.62 1.13 18.58
C SER A 573 15.19 1.68 18.59
N ASN A 574 14.70 2.11 19.76
CA ASN A 574 13.37 2.69 19.91
C ASN A 574 13.42 4.20 20.21
N ALA A 575 14.60 4.82 20.27
CA ALA A 575 14.73 6.23 20.68
C ALA A 575 14.05 7.20 19.70
N ALA A 576 14.23 7.00 18.40
CA ALA A 576 13.61 7.84 17.39
C ALA A 576 12.08 7.68 17.34
N PRO A 577 11.48 6.47 17.26
CA PRO A 577 10.05 6.29 17.35
C PRO A 577 9.41 6.86 18.63
N ILE A 578 10.06 6.73 19.78
CA ILE A 578 9.56 7.27 21.05
C ILE A 578 9.47 8.80 21.02
N VAL A 579 10.46 9.46 20.42
CA VAL A 579 10.44 10.93 20.29
C VAL A 579 9.39 11.36 19.26
N ASP A 580 9.25 10.64 18.16
CA ASP A 580 8.23 10.91 17.14
C ASP A 580 6.82 10.84 17.73
N GLU A 581 6.49 9.79 18.47
CA GLU A 581 5.23 9.64 19.19
C GLU A 581 5.03 10.70 20.30
N SER A 582 6.10 11.25 20.84
CA SER A 582 6.03 12.32 21.84
C SER A 582 5.71 13.68 21.24
N GLY A 583 5.89 13.87 19.91
CA GLY A 583 5.76 15.14 19.22
C GLY A 583 7.02 16.02 19.30
N VAL A 584 6.91 17.30 18.95
CA VAL A 584 8.04 18.23 18.90
C VAL A 584 7.73 19.58 19.52
N GLY A 585 8.74 20.25 20.06
CA GLY A 585 8.62 21.57 20.64
C GLY A 585 7.62 21.60 21.78
N GLU A 586 6.57 22.41 21.63
CA GLU A 586 5.49 22.54 22.62
C GLU A 586 4.30 21.59 22.32
N PHE A 587 4.33 20.89 21.20
CA PHE A 587 3.20 20.11 20.69
C PHE A 587 3.43 18.61 20.93
N ASN A 588 2.49 17.96 21.62
CA ASN A 588 2.41 16.50 21.58
C ASN A 588 1.93 16.05 20.19
N SER A 589 2.02 14.74 19.89
CA SER A 589 1.69 14.24 18.53
C SER A 589 0.27 14.58 18.11
N THR A 590 -0.72 14.50 19.00
CA THR A 590 -2.13 14.86 18.70
C THR A 590 -2.28 16.35 18.36
N SER A 591 -1.66 17.23 19.13
CA SER A 591 -1.72 18.68 18.85
C SER A 591 -0.98 19.05 17.59
N LEU A 592 0.14 18.37 17.30
CA LEU A 592 0.90 18.54 16.08
C LEU A 592 0.10 18.12 14.84
N GLU A 593 -0.56 16.96 14.88
CA GLU A 593 -1.42 16.49 13.80
C GLU A 593 -2.55 17.49 13.51
N LYS A 594 -3.24 17.97 14.55
CA LYS A 594 -4.28 19.02 14.40
C LYS A 594 -3.75 20.31 13.79
N MET A 595 -2.53 20.70 14.11
CA MET A 595 -1.88 21.88 13.55
C MET A 595 -1.51 21.71 12.07
N LEU A 596 -1.11 20.51 11.69
CA LEU A 596 -0.70 20.20 10.32
C LEU A 596 -1.89 19.90 9.40
N THR A 597 -3.12 19.99 9.90
CA THR A 597 -4.35 19.82 9.12
C THR A 597 -4.37 20.78 7.91
N GLY A 598 -4.66 20.24 6.73
CA GLY A 598 -4.67 20.98 5.46
C GLY A 598 -3.27 21.30 4.93
N LYS A 599 -2.26 20.54 5.37
CA LYS A 599 -0.89 20.58 4.87
C LYS A 599 -0.45 19.21 4.40
N ILE A 600 0.37 19.21 3.36
CA ILE A 600 1.01 17.99 2.85
C ILE A 600 2.46 18.05 3.31
N VAL A 601 2.73 17.51 4.49
CA VAL A 601 4.07 17.51 5.09
C VAL A 601 4.23 16.33 6.05
N SER A 602 5.40 15.70 5.99
CA SER A 602 5.82 14.68 6.97
C SER A 602 7.33 14.72 7.18
N VAL A 603 7.76 14.57 8.43
CA VAL A 603 9.16 14.43 8.83
C VAL A 603 9.22 13.39 9.93
N SER A 604 10.02 12.34 9.74
CA SER A 604 10.21 11.28 10.74
C SER A 604 11.69 11.03 10.99
N PRO A 605 12.13 11.02 12.25
CA PRO A 605 13.49 10.66 12.63
C PRO A 605 13.71 9.15 12.59
N SER A 606 14.93 8.70 12.34
CA SER A 606 15.31 7.29 12.38
C SER A 606 16.70 7.07 12.96
N ILE A 607 16.87 5.95 13.70
CA ILE A 607 18.17 5.47 14.18
C ILE A 607 18.30 4.01 13.72
N GLY A 608 19.00 3.81 12.61
CA GLY A 608 19.31 2.49 12.07
C GLY A 608 20.48 1.84 12.80
N GLU A 609 21.03 0.77 12.23
CA GLU A 609 22.17 0.07 12.82
C GLU A 609 23.47 0.90 12.71
N LEU A 610 23.75 1.40 11.52
CA LEU A 610 25.00 2.12 11.21
C LEU A 610 24.80 3.60 10.88
N THR A 611 23.55 4.04 10.73
CA THR A 611 23.19 5.42 10.36
C THR A 611 22.05 5.93 11.22
N GLU A 612 21.97 7.22 11.38
CA GLU A 612 20.81 7.94 11.86
C GLU A 612 20.42 9.04 10.88
N GLY A 613 19.14 9.43 10.88
CA GLY A 613 18.69 10.45 9.92
C GLY A 613 17.22 10.78 10.02
N PHE A 614 16.75 11.39 8.94
CA PHE A 614 15.36 11.77 8.74
C PHE A 614 14.90 11.35 7.35
N SER A 615 13.63 11.16 7.21
CA SER A 615 12.96 11.04 5.92
C SER A 615 11.61 11.77 5.98
N GLY A 616 11.12 12.18 4.82
CA GLY A 616 9.85 12.84 4.73
C GLY A 616 9.50 13.30 3.33
N LYS A 617 8.39 14.02 3.24
CA LYS A 617 7.91 14.63 2.00
C LYS A 617 7.04 15.84 2.31
N CYS A 618 6.97 16.75 1.37
CA CYS A 618 6.02 17.86 1.44
C CYS A 618 5.55 18.31 0.05
N SER A 619 4.49 19.12 0.04
CA SER A 619 4.18 19.96 -1.12
C SER A 619 5.15 21.15 -1.18
N PRO A 620 5.38 21.77 -2.36
CA PRO A 620 6.13 23.01 -2.45
C PRO A 620 5.59 24.14 -1.57
N GLN A 621 4.29 24.17 -1.35
CA GLN A 621 3.62 25.15 -0.47
C GLN A 621 3.97 24.95 1.00
N ASP A 622 4.21 23.70 1.42
CA ASP A 622 4.47 23.33 2.82
C ASP A 622 5.95 23.12 3.13
N LEU A 623 6.84 23.46 2.18
CA LEU A 623 8.28 23.28 2.31
C LEU A 623 8.87 23.97 3.54
N GLU A 624 8.41 25.18 3.87
CA GLU A 624 8.84 25.87 5.09
C GLU A 624 8.41 25.14 6.35
N THR A 625 7.19 24.56 6.36
CA THR A 625 6.71 23.73 7.49
C THR A 625 7.60 22.49 7.68
N GLU A 626 8.01 21.82 6.57
CA GLU A 626 8.95 20.70 6.62
C GLU A 626 10.30 21.11 7.23
N MET A 627 10.85 22.24 6.81
CA MET A 627 12.09 22.78 7.36
C MET A 627 11.98 23.14 8.84
N GLN A 628 10.85 23.68 9.28
CA GLN A 628 10.57 23.96 10.70
C GLN A 628 10.54 22.65 11.51
N LEU A 629 9.87 21.62 11.01
CA LEU A 629 9.83 20.30 11.66
C LEU A 629 11.22 19.69 11.78
N ILE A 630 12.02 19.69 10.69
CA ILE A 630 13.41 19.22 10.72
C ILE A 630 14.17 19.95 11.83
N ASN A 631 14.12 21.29 11.87
CA ASN A 631 14.82 22.07 12.88
C ASN A 631 14.36 21.73 14.30
N LEU A 632 13.05 21.56 14.52
CA LEU A 632 12.49 21.24 15.83
C LEU A 632 12.89 19.84 16.32
N TYR A 633 12.95 18.85 15.44
CA TYR A 633 13.43 17.52 15.79
C TYR A 633 14.89 17.50 16.24
N PHE A 634 15.73 18.40 15.70
CA PHE A 634 17.10 18.59 16.16
C PHE A 634 17.19 19.37 17.49
N THR A 635 16.44 20.47 17.59
CA THR A 635 16.68 21.49 18.65
C THR A 635 15.72 21.36 19.83
N ARG A 636 14.51 20.81 19.60
CA ARG A 636 13.44 20.72 20.61
C ARG A 636 12.73 19.37 20.60
N PRO A 637 13.46 18.23 20.67
CA PRO A 637 12.82 16.94 20.81
C PRO A 637 12.01 16.90 22.11
N ARG A 638 10.88 16.23 22.06
CA ARG A 638 9.98 16.12 23.20
C ARG A 638 10.11 14.76 23.89
N LYS A 639 9.93 14.74 25.21
CA LYS A 639 9.77 13.55 26.01
C LYS A 639 8.39 13.58 26.66
N ASP A 640 7.59 12.54 26.44
CA ASP A 640 6.22 12.45 26.94
C ASP A 640 5.99 11.05 27.54
N ASP A 641 5.75 11.00 28.85
CA ASP A 641 5.56 9.73 29.56
C ASP A 641 4.27 9.03 29.12
N THR A 642 3.18 9.78 28.82
CA THR A 642 1.91 9.21 28.35
C THR A 642 2.05 8.61 26.97
N ALA A 643 2.73 9.30 26.03
CA ALA A 643 3.01 8.78 24.71
C ALA A 643 3.89 7.53 24.76
N PHE A 644 4.85 7.50 25.66
CA PHE A 644 5.70 6.31 25.88
C PHE A 644 4.89 5.13 26.41
N GLU A 645 4.00 5.34 27.38
CA GLU A 645 3.13 4.27 27.91
C GLU A 645 2.22 3.70 26.81
N ALA A 646 1.63 4.55 25.98
CA ALA A 646 0.81 4.13 24.85
C ALA A 646 1.65 3.37 23.81
N TYR A 647 2.82 3.88 23.43
CA TYR A 647 3.77 3.21 22.55
C TYR A 647 4.15 1.82 23.06
N MET A 648 4.51 1.70 24.34
CA MET A 648 4.88 0.42 24.96
C MET A 648 3.73 -0.56 24.99
N MET A 649 2.50 -0.08 25.27
CA MET A 649 1.31 -0.93 25.25
C MET A 649 1.07 -1.49 23.86
N GLN A 650 1.10 -0.66 22.81
CA GLN A 650 0.95 -1.08 21.42
C GLN A 650 2.02 -2.11 21.03
N ARG A 651 3.29 -1.81 21.30
CA ARG A 651 4.41 -2.70 20.96
C ARG A 651 4.32 -4.06 21.66
N LYS A 652 3.96 -4.07 22.94
CA LYS A 652 3.76 -5.32 23.70
C LYS A 652 2.60 -6.13 23.16
N GLY A 653 1.45 -5.51 22.90
CA GLY A 653 0.29 -6.17 22.32
C GLY A 653 0.56 -6.84 20.98
N LEU A 654 1.37 -6.19 20.11
CA LEU A 654 1.75 -6.76 18.82
C LEU A 654 2.68 -7.97 18.90
N VAL A 655 3.43 -8.13 19.99
CA VAL A 655 4.39 -9.24 20.12
C VAL A 655 3.95 -10.30 21.13
N GLU A 656 2.89 -10.06 21.89
CA GLU A 656 2.45 -10.90 22.98
C GLU A 656 2.21 -12.36 22.55
N ASN A 657 1.54 -12.53 21.42
CA ASN A 657 1.17 -13.82 20.86
C ASN A 657 1.93 -14.17 19.57
N ARG A 658 2.93 -13.39 19.22
CA ARG A 658 3.66 -13.53 17.95
C ARG A 658 4.23 -14.93 17.72
N SER A 659 4.60 -15.64 18.80
CA SER A 659 5.08 -17.02 18.72
C SER A 659 3.98 -18.05 18.35
N SER A 660 2.73 -17.65 18.31
CA SER A 660 1.63 -18.50 17.81
C SER A 660 1.65 -18.62 16.28
N ASP A 661 2.05 -17.55 15.58
CA ASP A 661 2.11 -17.51 14.12
C ASP A 661 3.31 -18.31 13.57
N PRO A 662 3.07 -19.33 12.72
CA PRO A 662 4.13 -20.14 12.13
C PRO A 662 5.15 -19.34 11.30
N ALA A 663 4.69 -18.34 10.55
CA ALA A 663 5.55 -17.52 9.71
C ALA A 663 6.50 -16.65 10.56
N SER A 664 6.01 -16.11 11.67
CA SER A 664 6.82 -15.34 12.62
C SER A 664 7.92 -16.18 13.25
N VAL A 665 7.60 -17.40 13.69
CA VAL A 665 8.59 -18.32 14.28
C VAL A 665 9.64 -18.74 13.25
N PHE A 666 9.22 -18.97 12.00
CA PHE A 666 10.12 -19.29 10.90
C PHE A 666 11.07 -18.13 10.60
N GLY A 667 10.56 -16.92 10.40
CA GLY A 667 11.36 -15.73 10.13
C GLY A 667 12.34 -15.39 11.27
N ASP A 668 11.92 -15.53 12.53
CA ASP A 668 12.81 -15.37 13.69
C ASP A 668 13.95 -16.39 13.69
N THR A 669 13.67 -17.65 13.31
CA THR A 669 14.67 -18.70 13.19
C THR A 669 15.67 -18.39 12.08
N VAL A 670 15.18 -17.98 10.90
CA VAL A 670 16.03 -17.55 9.77
C VAL A 670 16.93 -16.40 10.19
N SER A 671 16.35 -15.36 10.78
CA SER A 671 17.07 -14.15 11.24
C SER A 671 18.15 -14.50 12.26
N ALA A 672 17.84 -15.31 13.27
CA ALA A 672 18.77 -15.71 14.30
C ALA A 672 19.95 -16.53 13.71
N VAL A 673 19.66 -17.53 12.91
CA VAL A 673 20.69 -18.38 12.30
C VAL A 673 21.54 -17.59 11.32
N MET A 674 20.92 -16.80 10.41
CA MET A 674 21.64 -16.03 9.40
C MET A 674 22.44 -14.85 9.97
N SER A 675 22.29 -14.55 11.24
CA SER A 675 23.12 -13.58 11.98
C SER A 675 24.10 -14.25 12.96
N SER A 676 24.29 -15.57 12.85
CA SER A 676 25.09 -16.37 13.81
C SER A 676 24.66 -16.12 15.27
N HIS A 677 23.35 -16.03 15.47
CA HIS A 677 22.72 -15.77 16.79
C HIS A 677 23.18 -14.46 17.47
N ASN A 678 23.47 -13.44 16.66
CA ASN A 678 23.81 -12.14 17.23
C ASN A 678 22.67 -11.60 18.08
N TYR A 679 23.01 -11.08 19.28
CA TYR A 679 22.05 -10.51 20.22
C TYR A 679 21.09 -9.49 19.61
N ARG A 680 21.51 -8.69 18.63
CA ARG A 680 20.71 -7.65 17.98
C ARG A 680 19.67 -8.20 16.98
N ARG A 681 19.74 -9.48 16.66
CA ARG A 681 18.81 -10.18 15.74
C ARG A 681 17.95 -11.23 16.46
N ARG A 682 17.89 -11.15 17.79
CA ARG A 682 16.99 -12.00 18.57
C ARG A 682 15.53 -11.59 18.33
N PRO A 683 14.57 -12.50 18.51
CA PRO A 683 13.16 -12.18 18.44
C PRO A 683 12.77 -11.06 19.40
N VAL A 684 11.89 -10.16 18.94
CA VAL A 684 11.29 -9.14 19.80
C VAL A 684 10.14 -9.79 20.58
N THR A 685 10.20 -9.69 21.90
CA THR A 685 9.22 -10.23 22.85
C THR A 685 8.83 -9.18 23.87
N THR A 686 7.77 -9.41 24.65
CA THR A 686 7.41 -8.54 25.76
C THR A 686 8.56 -8.37 26.76
N SER A 687 9.35 -9.42 26.99
CA SER A 687 10.55 -9.37 27.84
C SER A 687 11.63 -8.44 27.28
N THR A 688 11.93 -8.54 25.97
CA THR A 688 12.92 -7.67 25.35
C THR A 688 12.47 -6.22 25.28
N LEU A 689 11.16 -5.97 25.09
CA LEU A 689 10.59 -4.62 25.15
C LEU A 689 10.70 -3.98 26.54
N ASN A 690 10.67 -4.78 27.62
CA ASN A 690 10.89 -4.27 28.98
C ASN A 690 12.33 -3.76 29.25
N GLU A 691 13.27 -3.98 28.31
CA GLU A 691 14.62 -3.40 28.38
C GLU A 691 14.65 -1.94 27.90
N ILE A 692 13.55 -1.42 27.34
CA ILE A 692 13.45 -0.03 26.89
C ILE A 692 13.24 0.88 28.11
N ASP A 693 14.16 1.81 28.30
CA ASP A 693 14.07 2.88 29.29
C ASP A 693 13.84 4.21 28.58
N LEU A 694 12.77 4.93 28.92
CA LEU A 694 12.39 6.20 28.31
C LEU A 694 13.49 7.26 28.46
N ASN A 695 14.08 7.39 29.66
CA ASN A 695 15.10 8.42 29.90
C ASN A 695 16.34 8.11 29.07
N LYS A 696 16.74 6.82 29.02
CA LYS A 696 17.87 6.39 28.21
C LYS A 696 17.61 6.58 26.71
N ALA A 697 16.42 6.22 26.22
CA ALA A 697 16.04 6.45 24.84
C ALA A 697 16.08 7.94 24.46
N PHE A 698 15.53 8.81 25.30
CA PHE A 698 15.55 10.26 25.10
C PHE A 698 16.98 10.86 25.16
N GLU A 699 17.82 10.39 26.08
CA GLU A 699 19.24 10.76 26.13
C GLU A 699 19.98 10.37 24.84
N ILE A 700 19.76 9.13 24.38
CA ILE A 700 20.34 8.63 23.12
C ILE A 700 19.87 9.47 21.96
N TYR A 701 18.58 9.78 21.87
CA TYR A 701 18.05 10.64 20.81
C TYR A 701 18.78 12.00 20.80
N LYS A 702 18.87 12.66 21.95
CA LYS A 702 19.58 13.94 22.05
C LYS A 702 21.05 13.83 21.65
N GLN A 703 21.73 12.75 22.05
CA GLN A 703 23.13 12.51 21.65
C GLN A 703 23.28 12.35 20.13
N ARG A 704 22.27 11.76 19.46
CA ARG A 704 22.33 11.53 18.01
C ARG A 704 21.90 12.75 17.20
N PHE A 705 20.96 13.54 17.69
CA PHE A 705 20.37 14.63 16.93
C PHE A 705 20.72 16.05 17.44
N ALA A 706 21.30 16.23 18.61
CA ALA A 706 21.71 17.56 19.08
C ALA A 706 22.85 18.22 18.27
N ASP A 707 23.46 17.46 17.37
CA ASP A 707 24.60 17.89 16.56
C ASP A 707 24.36 17.47 15.11
N ALA A 708 24.22 18.44 14.21
CA ALA A 708 24.04 18.23 12.78
C ALA A 708 25.37 18.00 12.01
N GLY A 709 26.50 18.00 12.69
CA GLY A 709 27.81 17.74 12.07
C GLY A 709 27.86 16.35 11.42
N GLY A 710 28.33 16.31 10.16
CA GLY A 710 28.42 15.09 9.37
C GLY A 710 27.12 14.63 8.71
N TYR A 711 25.99 15.33 8.90
CA TYR A 711 24.77 15.06 8.14
C TYR A 711 24.90 15.54 6.70
N THR A 712 24.30 14.75 5.81
CA THR A 712 24.01 15.15 4.43
C THR A 712 22.50 15.05 4.23
N PHE A 713 21.89 16.15 3.78
CA PHE A 713 20.47 16.24 3.44
C PHE A 713 20.31 16.15 1.93
N PHE A 714 19.24 15.50 1.48
CA PHE A 714 18.92 15.32 0.07
C PHE A 714 17.48 15.74 -0.16
N PHE A 715 17.24 16.60 -1.16
CA PHE A 715 15.92 17.03 -1.57
C PHE A 715 15.76 16.79 -3.08
N VAL A 716 14.69 16.12 -3.46
CA VAL A 716 14.33 15.84 -4.86
C VAL A 716 12.86 16.15 -5.08
N GLY A 717 12.54 16.92 -6.12
CA GLY A 717 11.15 17.19 -6.45
C GLY A 717 10.90 18.54 -7.07
N SER A 718 9.66 18.98 -7.01
CA SER A 718 9.16 20.21 -7.61
C SER A 718 9.48 21.42 -6.73
N PHE A 719 10.66 21.98 -6.86
CA PHE A 719 11.06 23.21 -6.19
C PHE A 719 12.00 24.05 -7.06
N ASN A 720 12.06 25.35 -6.76
CA ASN A 720 13.08 26.22 -7.29
C ASN A 720 14.23 26.30 -6.26
N ALA A 721 15.48 26.02 -6.69
CA ALA A 721 16.65 26.05 -5.84
C ALA A 721 16.85 27.42 -5.15
N GLU A 722 16.53 28.51 -5.83
CA GLU A 722 16.61 29.88 -5.27
C GLU A 722 15.61 30.12 -4.13
N GLN A 723 14.46 29.45 -4.16
CA GLN A 723 13.47 29.51 -3.07
C GLN A 723 13.83 28.57 -1.92
N LEU A 724 14.39 27.40 -2.21
CA LEU A 724 14.82 26.41 -1.20
C LEU A 724 16.03 26.91 -0.41
N LYS A 725 17.00 27.58 -1.06
CA LYS A 725 18.27 27.99 -0.46
C LYS A 725 18.12 28.84 0.80
N PRO A 726 17.27 29.89 0.84
CA PRO A 726 17.05 30.69 2.06
C PRO A 726 16.45 29.86 3.21
N LEU A 727 15.57 28.89 2.92
CA LEU A 727 14.99 28.00 3.94
C LEU A 727 16.06 27.07 4.50
N VAL A 728 16.89 26.50 3.64
CA VAL A 728 18.05 25.67 4.04
C VAL A 728 19.01 26.49 4.91
N GLU A 729 19.36 27.73 4.53
CA GLU A 729 20.21 28.65 5.33
C GLU A 729 19.56 28.89 6.69
N THR A 730 18.25 29.14 6.74
CA THR A 730 17.52 29.46 7.97
C THR A 730 17.41 28.27 8.90
N TYR A 731 16.93 27.12 8.42
CA TYR A 731 16.54 26.02 9.29
C TYR A 731 17.61 24.93 9.45
N ILE A 732 18.40 24.65 8.41
CA ILE A 732 19.48 23.67 8.46
C ILE A 732 20.81 24.36 8.79
N GLY A 733 21.07 25.53 8.19
CA GLY A 733 22.31 26.30 8.44
C GLY A 733 22.42 26.84 9.88
N SER A 734 21.30 26.98 10.57
CA SER A 734 21.25 27.38 11.99
C SER A 734 21.47 26.24 12.98
N LEU A 735 21.48 24.98 12.51
CA LEU A 735 21.65 23.84 13.41
C LEU A 735 23.03 23.83 14.05
N PRO A 736 23.13 23.50 15.34
CA PRO A 736 24.45 23.27 15.97
C PRO A 736 25.16 22.14 15.24
N ALA A 737 26.41 22.37 14.85
CA ALA A 737 27.25 21.36 14.22
C ALA A 737 28.68 21.42 14.73
N LYS A 738 29.26 20.28 14.99
CA LYS A 738 30.64 20.05 15.37
C LYS A 738 31.34 19.26 14.26
N GLU A 739 32.64 19.41 14.13
CA GLU A 739 33.41 18.78 13.06
C GLU A 739 33.52 17.26 13.14
N THR A 740 33.23 16.64 14.29
CA THR A 740 33.41 15.20 14.51
C THR A 740 32.13 14.43 14.28
N ALA A 741 31.99 13.84 13.11
CA ALA A 741 30.97 12.82 12.89
C ALA A 741 31.36 11.51 13.61
N PRO A 742 30.44 10.89 14.39
CA PRO A 742 30.71 9.58 14.99
C PRO A 742 30.79 8.51 13.90
N MET A 743 31.86 7.69 13.97
CA MET A 743 31.96 6.52 13.10
C MET A 743 31.08 5.39 13.63
N TRP A 744 30.47 4.60 12.72
CA TRP A 744 29.81 3.36 13.10
C TRP A 744 30.79 2.31 13.65
N LYS A 745 30.29 1.28 14.30
CA LYS A 745 31.06 0.13 14.81
C LYS A 745 30.51 -1.15 14.17
N ASP A 746 31.41 -2.07 13.78
CA ASP A 746 31.01 -3.44 13.46
C ASP A 746 30.60 -4.15 14.76
N VAL A 747 29.32 -4.51 14.84
CA VAL A 747 28.73 -5.18 16.01
C VAL A 747 28.74 -6.70 15.88
N GLY A 748 29.49 -7.24 14.90
CA GLY A 748 29.74 -8.67 14.74
C GLY A 748 28.59 -9.48 14.23
N ILE A 749 27.69 -8.90 13.42
CA ILE A 749 26.66 -9.63 12.70
C ILE A 749 27.33 -10.25 11.48
N VAL A 750 27.36 -11.59 11.43
CA VAL A 750 28.01 -12.34 10.34
C VAL A 750 27.12 -13.48 9.87
N SER A 751 27.11 -13.72 8.57
CA SER A 751 26.46 -14.89 8.00
C SER A 751 27.20 -16.18 8.43
N PRO A 752 26.48 -17.26 8.71
CA PRO A 752 27.08 -18.54 9.05
C PRO A 752 27.83 -19.14 7.85
N LYS A 753 28.75 -20.08 8.13
CA LYS A 753 29.53 -20.80 7.09
C LYS A 753 29.16 -22.27 7.03
N GLY A 754 29.34 -22.85 5.85
CA GLY A 754 29.09 -24.26 5.58
C GLY A 754 27.63 -24.55 5.23
N LEU A 755 27.27 -25.83 5.31
CA LEU A 755 25.92 -26.29 5.03
C LEU A 755 25.07 -26.27 6.30
N ILE A 756 23.98 -25.51 6.28
CA ILE A 756 23.05 -25.43 7.39
C ILE A 756 21.69 -25.94 6.91
N ASN A 757 21.12 -26.87 7.68
CA ASN A 757 19.77 -27.38 7.48
C ASN A 757 18.98 -27.12 8.75
N LYS A 758 17.89 -26.38 8.66
CA LYS A 758 16.99 -26.11 9.77
C LYS A 758 15.56 -26.40 9.36
N THR A 759 14.89 -27.24 10.14
CA THR A 759 13.44 -27.45 10.01
C THR A 759 12.75 -26.84 11.23
N VAL A 760 11.77 -26.01 10.97
CA VAL A 760 10.83 -25.49 11.96
C VAL A 760 9.54 -26.28 11.78
N VAL A 761 9.07 -26.93 12.83
CA VAL A 761 7.80 -27.67 12.82
C VAL A 761 6.76 -26.83 13.55
N LYS A 762 5.88 -26.17 12.77
CA LYS A 762 4.85 -25.28 13.27
C LYS A 762 3.75 -25.12 12.23
N GLY A 763 2.51 -25.04 12.65
CA GLY A 763 1.36 -24.84 11.78
C GLY A 763 0.47 -26.06 11.63
N LYS A 764 -0.84 -25.80 11.43
CA LYS A 764 -1.86 -26.86 11.25
C LYS A 764 -2.02 -27.27 9.79
N GLU A 765 -1.85 -26.31 8.89
CA GLU A 765 -2.18 -26.54 7.49
C GLU A 765 -1.12 -27.40 6.80
N PRO A 766 -1.52 -28.29 5.87
CA PRO A 766 -0.59 -29.16 5.14
C PRO A 766 0.17 -28.35 4.08
N LYS A 767 0.96 -27.38 4.53
CA LYS A 767 1.82 -26.55 3.70
C LYS A 767 3.22 -26.46 4.27
N ALA A 768 4.21 -26.43 3.39
CA ALA A 768 5.59 -26.18 3.73
C ALA A 768 6.07 -24.87 3.09
N THR A 769 7.01 -24.22 3.75
CA THR A 769 7.75 -23.07 3.19
C THR A 769 9.22 -23.44 3.16
N VAL A 770 9.85 -23.21 2.02
CA VAL A 770 11.27 -23.47 1.79
C VAL A 770 11.98 -22.14 1.54
N GLU A 771 13.09 -21.94 2.25
CA GLU A 771 13.97 -20.81 2.03
C GLU A 771 15.42 -21.31 1.98
N VAL A 772 16.10 -21.04 0.86
CA VAL A 772 17.52 -21.35 0.65
C VAL A 772 18.29 -20.07 0.51
N ILE A 773 19.28 -19.84 1.37
CA ILE A 773 20.08 -18.62 1.39
C ILE A 773 21.54 -18.96 1.14
N PHE A 774 22.06 -18.53 0.00
CA PHE A 774 23.48 -18.50 -0.27
C PHE A 774 24.08 -17.21 0.27
N SER A 775 25.28 -17.27 0.83
CA SER A 775 25.96 -16.07 1.34
C SER A 775 27.47 -16.20 1.16
N GLY A 776 28.15 -15.06 1.05
CA GLY A 776 29.60 -15.05 0.88
C GLY A 776 30.15 -13.64 0.65
N PRO A 777 31.47 -13.53 0.39
CA PRO A 777 32.09 -12.25 0.06
C PRO A 777 31.49 -11.63 -1.18
N PHE A 778 31.31 -10.31 -1.15
CA PHE A 778 30.78 -9.52 -2.25
C PHE A 778 31.70 -8.32 -2.50
N GLU A 779 32.20 -8.15 -3.68
CA GLU A 779 32.85 -6.91 -4.05
C GLU A 779 31.76 -5.89 -4.35
N TYR A 780 31.55 -4.97 -3.40
CA TYR A 780 30.46 -4.00 -3.51
C TYR A 780 30.81 -2.89 -4.50
N ASN A 781 30.24 -2.97 -5.65
CA ASN A 781 30.29 -1.94 -6.68
C ASN A 781 28.99 -1.99 -7.49
N ARG A 782 28.75 -0.96 -8.26
CA ARG A 782 27.54 -0.84 -9.06
C ARG A 782 27.34 -2.00 -10.03
N LYS A 783 28.41 -2.39 -10.76
CA LYS A 783 28.35 -3.49 -11.72
C LYS A 783 27.86 -4.77 -11.06
N ASN A 784 28.46 -5.16 -9.95
CA ASN A 784 28.11 -6.41 -9.25
C ASN A 784 26.69 -6.37 -8.67
N ARG A 785 26.18 -5.21 -8.25
CA ARG A 785 24.78 -5.06 -7.86
C ARG A 785 23.82 -5.27 -9.03
N MET A 786 24.15 -4.72 -10.21
CA MET A 786 23.35 -4.91 -11.42
C MET A 786 23.45 -6.36 -11.93
N ASP A 787 24.63 -6.97 -11.87
CA ASP A 787 24.84 -8.40 -12.16
C ASP A 787 23.95 -9.29 -11.25
N MET A 788 23.90 -8.98 -9.96
CA MET A 788 23.08 -9.70 -8.98
C MET A 788 21.57 -9.56 -9.28
N PHE A 789 21.14 -8.36 -9.64
CA PHE A 789 19.75 -8.12 -10.05
C PHE A 789 19.39 -8.91 -11.34
N ALA A 790 20.25 -8.91 -12.35
CA ALA A 790 20.05 -9.67 -13.57
C ALA A 790 19.98 -11.19 -13.30
N LEU A 791 20.88 -11.71 -12.45
CA LEU A 791 20.87 -13.12 -12.04
C LEU A 791 19.60 -13.50 -11.27
N SER A 792 19.11 -12.61 -10.40
CA SER A 792 17.85 -12.78 -9.68
C SER A 792 16.67 -12.88 -10.63
N SER A 793 16.62 -12.01 -11.65
CA SER A 793 15.60 -12.03 -12.68
C SER A 793 15.62 -13.33 -13.50
N LEU A 794 16.80 -13.79 -13.92
CA LEU A 794 16.94 -15.05 -14.66
C LEU A 794 16.45 -16.25 -13.84
N LEU A 795 16.92 -16.34 -12.59
CA LEU A 795 16.57 -17.47 -11.74
C LEU A 795 15.08 -17.48 -11.40
N SER A 796 14.46 -16.32 -11.19
CA SER A 796 13.02 -16.22 -10.96
C SER A 796 12.22 -16.74 -12.16
N ILE A 797 12.62 -16.40 -13.39
CA ILE A 797 11.98 -16.91 -14.61
C ILE A 797 12.12 -18.43 -14.68
N LYS A 798 13.33 -18.97 -14.58
CA LYS A 798 13.59 -20.40 -14.72
C LYS A 798 12.91 -21.25 -13.65
N LEU A 799 12.93 -20.78 -12.40
CA LEU A 799 12.26 -21.48 -11.30
C LEU A 799 10.73 -21.45 -11.45
N ARG A 800 10.16 -20.34 -11.97
CA ARG A 800 8.73 -20.30 -12.27
C ARG A 800 8.38 -21.29 -13.38
N GLU A 801 9.12 -21.27 -14.49
CA GLU A 801 8.94 -22.19 -15.62
C GLU A 801 8.98 -23.66 -15.15
N GLU A 802 9.96 -24.06 -14.35
CA GLU A 802 10.11 -25.44 -13.87
C GLU A 802 9.13 -25.81 -12.75
N LEU A 803 9.14 -25.05 -11.62
CA LEU A 803 8.42 -25.47 -10.40
C LEU A 803 6.92 -25.21 -10.48
N ARG A 804 6.47 -24.14 -11.16
CA ARG A 804 5.07 -23.79 -11.31
C ARG A 804 4.45 -24.36 -12.58
N GLU A 805 5.04 -24.06 -13.73
CA GLU A 805 4.42 -24.35 -15.03
C GLU A 805 4.58 -25.81 -15.44
N GLU A 806 5.76 -26.41 -15.25
CA GLU A 806 5.99 -27.81 -15.61
C GLU A 806 5.62 -28.79 -14.50
N MET A 807 6.03 -28.50 -13.26
CA MET A 807 5.79 -29.43 -12.14
C MET A 807 4.47 -29.17 -11.40
N SER A 808 3.79 -28.04 -11.63
CA SER A 808 2.56 -27.63 -10.89
C SER A 808 2.72 -27.75 -9.37
N GLY A 809 3.95 -27.53 -8.88
CA GLY A 809 4.34 -27.80 -7.49
C GLY A 809 4.18 -26.64 -6.56
N VAL A 810 4.19 -25.43 -7.11
CA VAL A 810 4.12 -24.17 -6.36
C VAL A 810 3.14 -23.21 -7.03
N TYR A 811 2.56 -22.32 -6.25
CA TYR A 811 1.83 -21.15 -6.79
C TYR A 811 2.81 -20.08 -7.29
N GLY A 812 3.86 -19.83 -6.52
CA GLY A 812 4.91 -18.88 -6.86
C GLY A 812 6.25 -19.27 -6.26
N VAL A 813 7.32 -18.81 -6.92
CA VAL A 813 8.68 -18.93 -6.46
C VAL A 813 9.39 -17.59 -6.63
N TYR A 814 10.25 -17.28 -5.69
CA TYR A 814 10.95 -16.02 -5.63
C TYR A 814 12.46 -16.26 -5.50
N ALA A 815 13.25 -15.54 -6.31
CA ALA A 815 14.69 -15.54 -6.25
C ALA A 815 15.22 -14.12 -6.19
N ASN A 816 15.99 -13.78 -5.16
CA ASN A 816 16.53 -12.44 -4.97
C ASN A 816 17.93 -12.46 -4.38
N GLY A 817 18.83 -11.70 -4.98
CA GLY A 817 20.18 -11.48 -4.52
C GLY A 817 20.45 -10.02 -4.19
N ALA A 818 21.13 -9.77 -3.08
CA ALA A 818 21.56 -8.43 -2.68
C ALA A 818 22.96 -8.46 -2.07
N GLY A 819 23.73 -7.40 -2.30
CA GLY A 819 25.02 -7.16 -1.65
C GLY A 819 24.93 -6.02 -0.64
N THR A 820 25.66 -6.16 0.46
CA THR A 820 25.86 -5.09 1.45
C THR A 820 27.29 -4.56 1.36
N HIS A 821 27.48 -3.26 1.58
CA HIS A 821 28.79 -2.63 1.67
C HIS A 821 29.30 -2.62 3.11
N TYR A 822 28.43 -2.19 4.02
CA TYR A 822 28.75 -1.96 5.44
C TYR A 822 27.94 -2.86 6.35
N PRO A 823 28.49 -3.32 7.48
CA PRO A 823 29.89 -3.17 7.93
C PRO A 823 30.87 -4.07 7.16
N LYS A 824 30.37 -5.02 6.39
CA LYS A 824 31.14 -5.98 5.59
C LYS A 824 30.57 -6.13 4.18
N GLN A 825 31.46 -6.30 3.22
CA GLN A 825 31.06 -6.57 1.85
C GLN A 825 30.69 -8.05 1.73
N GLU A 826 29.37 -8.31 1.77
CA GLU A 826 28.80 -9.64 1.78
C GLU A 826 27.54 -9.68 0.89
N TYR A 827 27.29 -10.79 0.19
CA TYR A 827 26.04 -11.01 -0.51
C TYR A 827 25.18 -12.02 0.25
N LYS A 828 23.88 -11.90 0.03
CA LYS A 828 22.87 -12.93 0.31
C LYS A 828 22.05 -13.14 -0.95
N PHE A 829 21.83 -14.39 -1.32
CA PHE A 829 20.96 -14.76 -2.42
C PHE A 829 19.95 -15.77 -1.91
N THR A 830 18.68 -15.39 -1.94
CA THR A 830 17.56 -16.18 -1.38
C THR A 830 16.73 -16.78 -2.51
N VAL A 831 16.42 -18.06 -2.39
CA VAL A 831 15.35 -18.74 -3.15
C VAL A 831 14.27 -19.14 -2.16
N TYR A 832 13.03 -18.77 -2.45
CA TYR A 832 11.89 -18.95 -1.56
C TYR A 832 10.68 -19.48 -2.33
N PHE A 833 10.01 -20.50 -1.78
CA PHE A 833 8.72 -20.98 -2.30
C PHE A 833 7.92 -21.72 -1.24
N GLY A 834 6.59 -21.77 -1.45
CA GLY A 834 5.68 -22.57 -0.67
C GLY A 834 5.18 -23.77 -1.46
N CYS A 835 4.98 -24.91 -0.81
CA CYS A 835 4.57 -26.14 -1.48
C CYS A 835 3.81 -27.12 -0.55
N ALA A 836 3.40 -28.24 -1.09
CA ALA A 836 2.94 -29.37 -0.31
C ALA A 836 4.12 -30.00 0.49
N PRO A 837 3.92 -30.36 1.76
CA PRO A 837 5.00 -30.90 2.60
C PRO A 837 5.71 -32.10 2.00
N GLU A 838 4.97 -33.02 1.39
CA GLU A 838 5.47 -34.25 0.74
C GLU A 838 6.29 -33.98 -0.52
N ARG A 839 6.12 -32.81 -1.16
CA ARG A 839 6.86 -32.41 -2.38
C ARG A 839 8.09 -31.56 -2.12
N THR A 840 8.37 -31.24 -0.86
CA THR A 840 9.44 -30.29 -0.47
C THR A 840 10.80 -30.70 -1.06
N GLU A 841 11.25 -31.95 -0.90
CA GLU A 841 12.55 -32.40 -1.38
C GLU A 841 12.60 -32.58 -2.91
N GLU A 842 11.48 -32.95 -3.54
CA GLU A 842 11.34 -33.02 -4.99
C GLU A 842 11.57 -31.64 -5.63
N LEU A 843 10.83 -30.64 -5.16
CA LEU A 843 10.88 -29.28 -5.69
C LEU A 843 12.20 -28.58 -5.36
N LEU A 844 12.78 -28.85 -4.20
CA LEU A 844 14.09 -28.35 -3.84
C LEU A 844 15.18 -28.93 -4.76
N THR A 845 15.10 -30.23 -5.08
CA THR A 845 16.00 -30.88 -6.02
C THR A 845 15.90 -30.28 -7.42
N ALA A 846 14.67 -30.00 -7.88
CA ALA A 846 14.43 -29.31 -9.15
C ALA A 846 15.01 -27.89 -9.14
N ALA A 847 14.82 -27.13 -8.05
CA ALA A 847 15.39 -25.79 -7.90
C ALA A 847 16.93 -25.81 -7.98
N PHE A 848 17.60 -26.77 -7.32
CA PHE A 848 19.05 -26.90 -7.41
C PHE A 848 19.50 -27.35 -8.82
N LYS A 849 18.73 -28.18 -9.50
CA LYS A 849 19.00 -28.57 -10.88
C LYS A 849 18.95 -27.37 -11.83
N GLU A 850 18.00 -26.44 -11.62
CA GLU A 850 17.93 -25.21 -12.40
C GLU A 850 19.12 -24.29 -12.10
N ILE A 851 19.56 -24.18 -10.85
CA ILE A 851 20.79 -23.46 -10.50
C ILE A 851 22.00 -24.07 -11.21
N ASP A 852 22.15 -25.40 -11.21
CA ASP A 852 23.23 -26.09 -11.89
C ASP A 852 23.13 -25.98 -13.42
N SER A 853 21.92 -25.90 -13.97
CA SER A 853 21.68 -25.57 -15.38
C SER A 853 22.26 -24.21 -15.75
N VAL A 854 21.97 -23.16 -14.93
CA VAL A 854 22.55 -21.84 -15.15
C VAL A 854 24.06 -21.83 -14.98
N LYS A 855 24.61 -22.56 -14.01
CA LYS A 855 26.09 -22.71 -13.83
C LYS A 855 26.76 -23.35 -15.02
N THR A 856 26.09 -24.27 -15.70
CA THR A 856 26.64 -25.04 -16.81
C THR A 856 26.44 -24.33 -18.14
N PHE A 857 25.26 -23.85 -18.42
CA PHE A 857 24.83 -23.37 -19.73
C PHE A 857 24.56 -21.85 -19.79
N GLY A 858 24.48 -21.15 -18.65
CA GLY A 858 24.06 -19.75 -18.61
C GLY A 858 22.56 -19.63 -18.84
N CYS A 859 22.14 -18.83 -19.78
CA CYS A 859 20.71 -18.62 -20.13
C CYS A 859 20.50 -18.79 -21.64
N THR A 860 19.25 -19.03 -22.01
CA THR A 860 18.81 -19.00 -23.40
C THR A 860 18.79 -17.58 -23.96
N ASP A 861 18.90 -17.41 -25.27
CA ASP A 861 18.76 -16.10 -25.92
C ASP A 861 17.41 -15.46 -25.62
N VAL A 862 16.36 -16.26 -25.51
CA VAL A 862 15.00 -15.81 -25.17
C VAL A 862 14.97 -15.19 -23.76
N ASN A 863 15.52 -15.89 -22.75
CA ASN A 863 15.54 -15.37 -21.38
C ASN A 863 16.49 -14.16 -21.24
N LEU A 864 17.61 -14.16 -21.98
CA LEU A 864 18.49 -12.99 -22.06
C LEU A 864 17.75 -11.76 -22.58
N GLN A 865 16.98 -11.94 -23.65
CA GLN A 865 16.17 -10.86 -24.23
C GLN A 865 15.10 -10.36 -23.26
N LYS A 866 14.35 -11.26 -22.61
CA LYS A 866 13.36 -10.90 -21.58
C LYS A 866 13.99 -10.02 -20.49
N ILE A 867 15.14 -10.43 -19.95
CA ILE A 867 15.83 -9.70 -18.87
C ILE A 867 16.28 -8.32 -19.33
N LYS A 868 16.93 -8.23 -20.50
CA LYS A 868 17.41 -6.94 -21.04
C LYS A 868 16.26 -5.97 -21.27
N GLU A 869 15.18 -6.43 -21.88
CA GLU A 869 14.03 -5.59 -22.16
C GLU A 869 13.35 -5.12 -20.86
N THR A 870 13.14 -6.03 -19.92
CA THR A 870 12.56 -5.69 -18.62
C THR A 870 13.42 -4.66 -17.87
N MET A 871 14.75 -4.83 -17.83
CA MET A 871 15.65 -3.88 -17.17
C MET A 871 15.59 -2.49 -17.82
N LYS A 872 15.60 -2.41 -19.15
CA LYS A 872 15.51 -1.12 -19.86
C LYS A 872 14.17 -0.43 -19.65
N ARG A 873 13.07 -1.18 -19.78
CA ARG A 873 11.73 -0.64 -19.57
C ARG A 873 11.50 -0.14 -18.14
N GLN A 874 12.03 -0.85 -17.15
CA GLN A 874 11.97 -0.39 -15.76
C GLN A 874 12.79 0.91 -15.61
N ARG A 875 13.98 0.98 -16.20
CA ARG A 875 14.83 2.17 -16.13
C ARG A 875 14.16 3.43 -16.70
N GLU A 876 13.39 3.30 -17.79
CA GLU A 876 12.61 4.41 -18.35
C GLU A 876 11.62 5.01 -17.33
N VAL A 877 10.99 4.16 -16.53
CA VAL A 877 10.06 4.57 -15.47
C VAL A 877 10.82 5.18 -14.29
N ASP A 878 11.88 4.51 -13.81
CA ASP A 878 12.69 4.94 -12.67
C ASP A 878 13.26 6.36 -12.85
N LEU A 879 13.71 6.69 -14.05
CA LEU A 879 14.28 8.01 -14.35
C LEU A 879 13.27 9.17 -14.25
N LYS A 880 11.97 8.88 -14.13
CA LYS A 880 10.88 9.85 -13.97
C LYS A 880 10.22 9.76 -12.58
N ASP A 881 10.92 9.18 -11.61
CA ASP A 881 10.45 9.02 -10.24
C ASP A 881 11.36 9.76 -9.25
N ASN A 882 10.77 10.61 -8.39
CA ASN A 882 11.50 11.39 -7.41
C ASN A 882 12.19 10.51 -6.35
N THR A 883 11.50 9.45 -5.91
CA THR A 883 12.03 8.52 -4.90
C THR A 883 13.21 7.73 -5.44
N PHE A 884 13.16 7.33 -6.72
CA PHE A 884 14.30 6.70 -7.37
C PHE A 884 15.53 7.61 -7.32
N TRP A 885 15.40 8.87 -7.70
CA TRP A 885 16.53 9.82 -7.68
C TRP A 885 17.03 10.08 -6.28
N LEU A 886 16.13 10.28 -5.31
CA LEU A 886 16.49 10.46 -3.91
C LEU A 886 17.36 9.30 -3.40
N ASN A 887 16.90 8.06 -3.65
CA ASN A 887 17.63 6.85 -3.23
C ASN A 887 18.95 6.68 -3.99
N ALA A 888 18.95 6.89 -5.32
CA ALA A 888 20.15 6.76 -6.13
C ALA A 888 21.23 7.77 -5.71
N ILE A 889 20.86 9.04 -5.48
CA ILE A 889 21.79 10.08 -5.04
C ILE A 889 22.31 9.73 -3.64
N SER A 890 21.42 9.49 -2.67
CA SER A 890 21.84 9.23 -1.29
C SER A 890 22.70 7.97 -1.17
N GLN A 891 22.40 6.91 -1.92
CA GLN A 891 23.20 5.67 -1.96
C GLN A 891 24.60 5.92 -2.54
N ASN A 892 24.72 6.70 -3.63
CA ASN A 892 26.03 7.04 -4.19
C ASN A 892 26.89 7.84 -3.20
N TYR A 893 26.29 8.82 -2.50
CA TYR A 893 27.01 9.57 -1.45
C TYR A 893 27.41 8.68 -0.28
N GLN A 894 26.50 7.82 0.19
CA GLN A 894 26.77 6.89 1.29
C GLN A 894 27.88 5.90 0.98
N ASN A 895 27.99 5.45 -0.28
CA ASN A 895 28.99 4.46 -0.71
C ASN A 895 30.23 5.11 -1.37
N ASN A 896 30.28 6.42 -1.46
CA ASN A 896 31.34 7.16 -2.12
C ASN A 896 31.54 6.70 -3.58
N GLU A 897 30.46 6.48 -4.30
CA GLU A 897 30.43 6.07 -5.71
C GLU A 897 30.32 7.29 -6.64
N ASN A 898 30.80 7.14 -7.88
CA ASN A 898 30.62 8.18 -8.88
C ASN A 898 29.16 8.18 -9.38
N ILE A 899 28.43 9.25 -9.09
CA ILE A 899 27.02 9.36 -9.47
C ILE A 899 26.80 9.40 -10.99
N LEU A 900 27.80 9.83 -11.79
CA LEU A 900 27.71 9.85 -13.25
C LEU A 900 27.61 8.44 -13.86
N ASP A 901 28.04 7.41 -13.14
CA ASP A 901 27.87 6.02 -13.58
C ASP A 901 26.39 5.62 -13.76
N LEU A 902 25.45 6.43 -13.24
CA LEU A 902 24.02 6.26 -13.51
C LEU A 902 23.67 6.37 -14.99
N LEU A 903 24.47 7.09 -15.77
CA LEU A 903 24.26 7.31 -17.20
C LEU A 903 24.63 6.08 -18.06
N ASP A 904 25.51 5.20 -17.56
CA ASP A 904 26.00 4.03 -18.30
C ASP A 904 25.07 2.79 -18.23
N PHE A 905 23.86 2.93 -17.67
CA PHE A 905 22.96 1.80 -17.43
C PHE A 905 22.64 0.99 -18.69
N ASN A 906 22.21 1.65 -19.76
CA ASN A 906 21.83 0.94 -21.00
C ASN A 906 23.02 0.24 -21.65
N LYS A 907 24.18 0.87 -21.62
CA LYS A 907 25.43 0.27 -22.11
C LYS A 907 25.79 -1.02 -21.36
N TYR A 908 25.61 -0.99 -20.03
CA TYR A 908 25.78 -2.18 -19.22
C TYR A 908 24.78 -3.29 -19.61
N VAL A 909 23.47 -2.96 -19.68
CA VAL A 909 22.43 -3.95 -20.02
C VAL A 909 22.66 -4.55 -21.40
N ASP A 910 23.04 -3.76 -22.39
CA ASP A 910 23.38 -4.26 -23.73
C ASP A 910 24.58 -5.22 -23.74
N GLY A 911 25.52 -4.98 -22.85
CA GLY A 911 26.73 -5.80 -22.71
C GLY A 911 26.56 -7.13 -21.98
N ILE A 912 25.42 -7.37 -21.32
CA ILE A 912 25.16 -8.64 -20.61
C ILE A 912 25.08 -9.80 -21.61
N THR A 913 25.74 -10.92 -21.30
CA THR A 913 25.80 -12.13 -22.12
C THR A 913 25.35 -13.36 -21.31
N SER A 914 25.07 -14.47 -22.02
CA SER A 914 24.77 -15.75 -21.36
C SER A 914 25.96 -16.26 -20.51
N ASP A 915 27.19 -16.00 -20.97
CA ASP A 915 28.40 -16.39 -20.22
C ASP A 915 28.54 -15.60 -18.91
N ASP A 916 28.02 -14.38 -18.84
CA ASP A 916 27.98 -13.63 -17.56
C ASP A 916 27.13 -14.37 -16.56
N PHE A 917 25.93 -14.85 -16.93
CA PHE A 917 25.09 -15.61 -16.02
C PHE A 917 25.74 -16.89 -15.54
N LYS A 918 26.44 -17.60 -16.46
CA LYS A 918 27.23 -18.77 -16.11
C LYS A 918 28.30 -18.43 -15.07
N ARG A 919 29.06 -17.38 -15.30
CA ARG A 919 30.09 -16.89 -14.39
C ARG A 919 29.49 -16.49 -13.02
N LEU A 920 28.42 -15.72 -13.01
CA LEU A 920 27.75 -15.23 -11.80
C LEU A 920 27.15 -16.37 -10.99
N ALA A 921 26.49 -17.33 -11.64
CA ALA A 921 25.93 -18.49 -10.96
C ALA A 921 27.03 -19.35 -10.29
N ASN A 922 28.18 -19.53 -10.95
CA ASN A 922 29.33 -20.23 -10.36
C ASN A 922 29.94 -19.42 -9.19
N GLN A 923 29.91 -18.11 -9.24
CA GLN A 923 30.44 -17.22 -8.19
C GLN A 923 29.55 -17.21 -6.95
N TYR A 924 28.22 -17.12 -7.12
CA TYR A 924 27.30 -16.86 -6.02
C TYR A 924 26.57 -18.09 -5.48
N PHE A 925 26.40 -19.16 -6.27
CA PHE A 925 25.77 -20.39 -5.80
C PHE A 925 26.80 -21.42 -5.37
N ASN A 926 27.44 -21.20 -4.22
CA ASN A 926 28.39 -22.17 -3.65
C ASN A 926 27.63 -23.29 -2.93
N MET A 927 27.54 -24.45 -3.57
CA MET A 927 26.86 -25.65 -3.04
C MET A 927 27.49 -26.24 -1.76
N LYS A 928 28.61 -25.70 -1.31
CA LYS A 928 29.25 -26.04 -0.02
C LYS A 928 29.00 -24.98 1.07
N ASN A 929 28.27 -23.90 0.75
CA ASN A 929 28.04 -22.79 1.68
C ASN A 929 26.67 -22.16 1.44
N TYR A 930 25.62 -22.75 1.99
CA TYR A 930 24.27 -22.19 2.02
C TYR A 930 23.50 -22.67 3.25
N ALA A 931 22.45 -21.96 3.59
CA ALA A 931 21.50 -22.35 4.64
C ALA A 931 20.17 -22.73 3.99
N LYS A 932 19.65 -23.91 4.31
CA LYS A 932 18.31 -24.38 3.96
C LYS A 932 17.42 -24.32 5.19
N PHE A 933 16.30 -23.60 5.08
CA PHE A 933 15.26 -23.54 6.08
C PHE A 933 13.98 -24.12 5.53
N VAL A 934 13.30 -24.92 6.32
CA VAL A 934 12.01 -25.50 5.95
C VAL A 934 11.05 -25.32 7.10
N LEU A 935 9.93 -24.65 6.86
CA LEU A 935 8.79 -24.67 7.76
C LEU A 935 7.88 -25.83 7.36
N MET A 936 7.68 -26.76 8.28
CA MET A 936 6.81 -27.93 8.10
C MET A 936 5.63 -27.85 9.06
N PRO A 937 4.46 -28.36 8.67
CA PRO A 937 3.32 -28.44 9.58
C PRO A 937 3.61 -29.37 10.76
N GLU A 938 2.90 -29.14 11.87
CA GLU A 938 2.87 -30.08 12.98
C GLU A 938 2.24 -31.40 12.48
N LYS A 939 2.74 -32.54 12.97
CA LYS A 939 2.10 -33.81 12.68
C LYS A 939 0.71 -33.83 13.34
N GLN A 940 -0.31 -34.07 12.52
CA GLN A 940 -1.67 -34.22 13.02
C GLN A 940 -1.80 -35.51 13.80
#